data_9dd4bb110a4b5156da194aa34dd990b8
#
_entry.id   9dd4bb110a4b5156da194aa34dd990b8
#
_cell.length_a   1.000
_cell.length_b   1.000
_cell.length_c   1.000
_cell.angle_alpha   90.00
_cell.angle_beta   90.00
_cell.angle_gamma   90.00
#
_symmetry.space_group_name_H-M   'P 1'
#
loop_
_entity.id
_entity.type
_entity.pdbx_description
1 polymer ?
#
loop_
_entity_poly.entity_id
_entity_poly.type
_entity_poly.pdbx_seq_one_letter_code
_entity_poly.pdbx_strand_id
1 'polypeptide(L)'
;MATSAPATWAAEQLRDMLGRCGTATRTAERSDDASPRVVVAGPGSSAVAERLARTGIEVPHGEEAFAIAPDPDLGDVTIVCGGGPRGLVYGVLELADRIEHATQLAPAIPRSPVVGRPSNDVRSVARLFCSDVEDLPWFHDEGFWDRYLTMLATQRFNRFSLTLGLGYNYHRGVTDAYLYFAYPFLLTVPGYDVRVPQLSEDERDRNLAMLKYASDGCAARGLDFQLGLWTHAYAWLDSPDARHTIEGLSPDRHAPYCRDAVEGLLEACPSIGGVTFRIHGESGVPERSWDFWSTVFAGVAGCGRPVGIDLHAKGLDDRTLGDALDTGLPVTVSPKFWAEHMGPPYHQAAIRERERPVREDPSERSEWHRYMAVSEGSRPFTRYGYGDFLREDRPYSIVHRLWAGTQRLLVWGDPATAAGYGRAAALAGSQGLEWCEPLTFKGREGTGIAHGRTGYADRSLEPTDDWDKYAYGYRLVGRLTYDPDAPADQWRRALAGSFGATASAAESALASASRILPLVTVAHHASASNNYFWPEIYTDMPIVWTDDGTRSHPYLDSPEPRRFGTVSPLDPEVFSPVAGYVRELLDGEPDGRMSPLQVAEHLERLADGSVRGIERVEIGPPTADAEVRRWIVDVRILAALGRFFAGKLRSAVWYELHRATGERASLQRAVDHLAAARDAWSDAAERASVYVPDLTFGPEARLRGHWVDRLPAIEADLQDMRDRLREPAAAHGNGVDVAALVDAAERRPVVDITHAPPRGFVPGETLTLSVGVGGEHAARVAGVRVRFRPMNHALAFSTCEMRGTDGEYTAGLPGSELTGEYPVAYAFEVRTDRAACRYPGLGPTLTEQPYIVVRPARGRRGS
;
A
#
# COMPACT_ATOMS: atom_id res chain seq x y z
N MET A 1 7.34 -35.18 -0.44
CA MET A 1 7.16 -33.75 -0.12
C MET A 1 8.27 -33.19 0.76
N ALA A 2 8.66 -33.87 1.81
CA ALA A 2 9.82 -33.47 2.65
C ALA A 2 11.17 -33.46 1.89
N THR A 3 11.19 -33.93 0.66
CA THR A 3 12.35 -33.96 -0.24
C THR A 3 12.25 -32.95 -1.38
N SER A 4 11.22 -32.09 -1.40
CA SER A 4 11.18 -30.96 -2.36
C SER A 4 12.29 -29.96 -2.05
N ALA A 5 12.82 -29.27 -3.06
CA ALA A 5 13.88 -28.30 -2.86
C ALA A 5 13.54 -27.24 -1.79
N PRO A 6 12.33 -26.62 -1.78
CA PRO A 6 11.95 -25.67 -0.72
C PRO A 6 11.92 -26.27 0.69
N ALA A 7 11.39 -27.49 0.83
CA ALA A 7 11.31 -28.13 2.14
C ALA A 7 12.71 -28.52 2.67
N THR A 8 13.60 -28.97 1.79
CA THR A 8 15.00 -29.29 2.13
C THR A 8 15.72 -28.02 2.57
N TRP A 9 15.60 -26.93 1.80
CA TRP A 9 16.17 -25.62 2.15
C TRP A 9 15.66 -25.12 3.52
N ALA A 10 14.36 -25.22 3.79
CA ALA A 10 13.80 -24.79 5.07
C ALA A 10 14.35 -25.62 6.25
N ALA A 11 14.51 -26.95 6.05
CA ALA A 11 15.10 -27.82 7.07
C ALA A 11 16.58 -27.45 7.33
N GLU A 12 17.32 -27.02 6.32
CA GLU A 12 18.68 -26.50 6.47
C GLU A 12 18.69 -25.19 7.29
N GLN A 13 17.75 -24.27 7.02
CA GLN A 13 17.61 -23.02 7.81
C GLN A 13 17.35 -23.33 9.30
N LEU A 14 16.48 -24.29 9.60
CA LEU A 14 16.24 -24.72 10.99
C LEU A 14 17.50 -25.32 11.62
N ARG A 15 18.23 -26.16 10.89
CA ARG A 15 19.48 -26.75 11.38
C ARG A 15 20.53 -25.70 11.69
N ASP A 16 20.70 -24.72 10.80
CA ASP A 16 21.65 -23.63 10.97
C ASP A 16 21.27 -22.75 12.16
N MET A 17 19.96 -22.49 12.34
CA MET A 17 19.46 -21.77 13.52
C MET A 17 19.79 -22.52 14.81
N LEU A 18 19.52 -23.82 14.89
CA LEU A 18 19.85 -24.67 16.05
C LEU A 18 21.36 -24.66 16.31
N GLY A 19 22.18 -24.71 15.25
CA GLY A 19 23.64 -24.62 15.34
C GLY A 19 24.11 -23.30 15.96
N ARG A 20 23.50 -22.17 15.57
CA ARG A 20 23.77 -20.84 16.19
C ARG A 20 23.42 -20.80 17.68
N CYS A 21 22.40 -21.56 18.07
CA CYS A 21 22.02 -21.73 19.48
C CYS A 21 22.88 -22.79 20.22
N GLY A 22 23.97 -23.28 19.63
CA GLY A 22 24.87 -24.25 20.25
C GLY A 22 24.35 -25.71 20.27
N THR A 23 23.32 -26.00 19.49
CA THR A 23 22.70 -27.34 19.43
C THR A 23 23.20 -28.09 18.20
N ALA A 24 23.97 -29.15 18.40
CA ALA A 24 24.38 -30.05 17.32
C ALA A 24 23.19 -30.84 16.78
N THR A 25 23.02 -30.89 15.46
CA THR A 25 21.91 -31.55 14.81
C THR A 25 22.38 -32.55 13.76
N ARG A 26 21.57 -33.57 13.51
CA ARG A 26 21.75 -34.48 12.38
C ARG A 26 20.41 -34.72 11.66
N THR A 27 20.44 -34.88 10.37
CA THR A 27 19.27 -35.28 9.58
C THR A 27 19.26 -36.79 9.43
N ALA A 28 18.09 -37.42 9.66
CA ALA A 28 17.90 -38.84 9.48
C ALA A 28 16.50 -39.13 8.90
N GLU A 29 16.40 -40.11 8.00
CA GLU A 29 15.09 -40.58 7.49
C GLU A 29 14.33 -41.39 8.53
N ARG A 30 15.04 -42.05 9.43
CA ARG A 30 14.53 -42.78 10.60
C ARG A 30 15.49 -42.58 11.76
N SER A 31 14.96 -42.45 12.97
CA SER A 31 15.78 -42.34 14.18
C SER A 31 15.19 -43.21 15.26
N ASP A 32 16.07 -44.05 15.85
CA ASP A 32 15.76 -44.90 16.98
C ASP A 32 16.30 -44.32 18.32
N ASP A 33 16.85 -43.12 18.29
CA ASP A 33 17.44 -42.47 19.45
C ASP A 33 16.43 -41.72 20.33
N ALA A 34 16.68 -41.66 21.62
CA ALA A 34 15.88 -40.99 22.63
C ALA A 34 16.14 -39.44 22.71
N SER A 35 16.74 -38.84 21.68
CA SER A 35 17.04 -37.39 21.64
C SER A 35 15.82 -36.59 21.18
N PRO A 36 15.69 -35.31 21.59
CA PRO A 36 14.64 -34.43 21.06
C PRO A 36 14.65 -34.39 19.54
N ARG A 37 13.48 -34.49 18.92
CA ARG A 37 13.34 -34.60 17.44
C ARG A 37 12.33 -33.65 16.88
N VAL A 38 12.61 -33.16 15.65
CA VAL A 38 11.64 -32.44 14.82
C VAL A 38 11.32 -33.36 13.63
N VAL A 39 10.06 -33.75 13.50
CA VAL A 39 9.55 -34.56 12.40
C VAL A 39 8.89 -33.65 11.37
N VAL A 40 9.48 -33.59 10.18
CA VAL A 40 8.94 -32.79 9.07
C VAL A 40 8.26 -33.71 8.07
N ALA A 41 6.97 -33.52 7.81
CA ALA A 41 6.19 -34.39 6.96
C ALA A 41 5.13 -33.67 6.11
N GLY A 42 4.83 -34.22 4.94
CA GLY A 42 3.70 -33.79 4.12
C GLY A 42 2.39 -34.50 4.51
N PRO A 43 1.25 -34.12 3.88
CA PRO A 43 -0.08 -34.58 4.25
C PRO A 43 -0.32 -36.07 3.95
N GLY A 44 0.52 -36.69 3.10
CA GLY A 44 0.42 -38.11 2.75
C GLY A 44 1.00 -39.07 3.79
N SER A 45 1.55 -38.59 4.92
CA SER A 45 2.09 -39.46 5.99
C SER A 45 0.98 -39.90 6.94
N SER A 46 0.50 -41.14 6.80
CA SER A 46 -0.55 -41.70 7.67
C SER A 46 -0.14 -41.66 9.16
N ALA A 47 1.11 -41.96 9.47
CA ALA A 47 1.61 -41.95 10.84
C ALA A 47 1.57 -40.54 11.45
N VAL A 48 1.86 -39.48 10.67
CA VAL A 48 1.75 -38.08 11.12
C VAL A 48 0.29 -37.67 11.23
N ALA A 49 -0.55 -38.05 10.26
CA ALA A 49 -1.98 -37.76 10.29
C ALA A 49 -2.66 -38.32 11.55
N GLU A 50 -2.39 -39.57 11.93
CA GLU A 50 -2.90 -40.21 13.15
C GLU A 50 -2.45 -39.48 14.42
N ARG A 51 -1.20 -39.00 14.48
CA ARG A 51 -0.66 -38.28 15.62
C ARG A 51 -1.29 -36.88 15.75
N LEU A 52 -1.43 -36.17 14.62
CA LEU A 52 -2.12 -34.86 14.61
C LEU A 52 -3.58 -34.99 15.04
N ALA A 53 -4.31 -35.98 14.52
CA ALA A 53 -5.70 -36.23 14.93
C ALA A 53 -5.85 -36.44 16.45
N ARG A 54 -4.89 -37.09 17.10
CA ARG A 54 -4.90 -37.25 18.57
C ARG A 54 -4.61 -35.96 19.34
N THR A 55 -4.01 -34.95 18.69
CA THR A 55 -3.90 -33.58 19.25
C THR A 55 -5.11 -32.71 18.92
N GLY A 56 -6.14 -33.26 18.27
CA GLY A 56 -7.32 -32.51 17.85
C GLY A 56 -7.12 -31.65 16.60
N ILE A 57 -6.04 -31.89 15.83
CA ILE A 57 -5.71 -31.14 14.63
C ILE A 57 -5.96 -32.01 13.39
N GLU A 58 -6.70 -31.43 12.43
CA GLU A 58 -6.78 -31.98 11.08
C GLU A 58 -5.47 -31.78 10.31
N VAL A 59 -5.14 -32.72 9.44
CA VAL A 59 -4.02 -32.57 8.49
C VAL A 59 -4.23 -31.29 7.69
N PRO A 60 -3.21 -30.40 7.59
CA PRO A 60 -3.35 -29.18 6.79
C PRO A 60 -3.72 -29.48 5.34
N HIS A 61 -4.71 -28.76 4.82
CA HIS A 61 -5.12 -28.83 3.42
C HIS A 61 -4.77 -27.54 2.69
N GLY A 62 -4.34 -27.67 1.42
CA GLY A 62 -3.88 -26.55 0.59
C GLY A 62 -2.37 -26.36 0.66
N GLU A 63 -1.82 -25.78 -0.41
CA GLU A 63 -0.37 -25.69 -0.66
C GLU A 63 0.40 -25.01 0.49
N GLU A 64 -0.20 -24.04 1.16
CA GLU A 64 0.45 -23.15 2.11
C GLU A 64 0.02 -23.36 3.58
N ALA A 65 -0.92 -24.26 3.84
CA ALA A 65 -1.37 -24.54 5.19
C ALA A 65 -0.33 -25.38 5.94
N PHE A 66 -0.16 -25.15 7.24
CA PHE A 66 0.76 -25.92 8.07
C PHE A 66 0.22 -26.14 9.49
N ALA A 67 0.79 -27.13 10.16
CA ALA A 67 0.61 -27.36 11.59
C ALA A 67 1.95 -27.71 12.27
N ILE A 68 2.15 -27.18 13.47
CA ILE A 68 3.23 -27.54 14.38
C ILE A 68 2.58 -28.05 15.65
N ALA A 69 2.90 -29.27 16.07
CA ALA A 69 2.32 -29.84 17.27
C ALA A 69 3.34 -30.68 18.04
N PRO A 70 3.28 -30.74 19.38
CA PRO A 70 3.99 -31.77 20.15
C PRO A 70 3.42 -33.14 19.82
N ASP A 71 4.28 -34.16 19.78
CA ASP A 71 3.81 -35.53 19.64
C ASP A 71 3.06 -35.94 20.93
N PRO A 72 1.86 -36.51 20.85
CA PRO A 72 1.05 -36.81 22.03
C PRO A 72 1.64 -37.97 22.86
N ASP A 73 2.46 -38.83 22.27
CA ASP A 73 3.04 -40.01 22.96
C ASP A 73 4.51 -39.79 23.34
N LEU A 74 5.22 -38.96 22.59
CA LEU A 74 6.64 -38.73 22.73
C LEU A 74 6.88 -37.22 23.04
N GLY A 75 6.96 -36.91 24.31
CA GLY A 75 7.02 -35.50 24.78
C GLY A 75 8.26 -34.72 24.33
N ASP A 76 9.23 -35.36 23.72
CA ASP A 76 10.44 -34.77 23.14
C ASP A 76 10.41 -34.68 21.61
N VAL A 77 9.26 -34.97 20.98
CA VAL A 77 9.07 -34.89 19.52
C VAL A 77 8.14 -33.75 19.14
N THR A 78 8.58 -32.96 18.21
CA THR A 78 7.77 -31.88 17.57
C THR A 78 7.45 -32.28 16.13
N ILE A 79 6.18 -32.28 15.76
CA ILE A 79 5.72 -32.56 14.41
C ILE A 79 5.52 -31.26 13.67
N VAL A 80 6.10 -31.12 12.49
CA VAL A 80 5.82 -30.05 11.52
C VAL A 80 5.20 -30.67 10.28
N CYS A 81 3.94 -30.37 10.01
CA CYS A 81 3.20 -30.88 8.86
C CYS A 81 2.75 -29.75 7.95
N GLY A 82 3.03 -29.85 6.65
CA GLY A 82 2.55 -28.91 5.64
C GLY A 82 1.53 -29.54 4.71
N GLY A 83 0.54 -28.78 4.26
CA GLY A 83 -0.43 -29.21 3.24
C GLY A 83 0.22 -29.37 1.86
N GLY A 84 1.26 -28.57 1.57
CA GLY A 84 2.14 -28.64 0.42
C GLY A 84 3.58 -28.30 0.77
N PRO A 85 4.49 -28.25 -0.24
CA PRO A 85 5.87 -27.83 -0.05
C PRO A 85 6.02 -26.46 0.63
N ARG A 86 5.22 -25.47 0.23
CA ARG A 86 5.24 -24.11 0.81
C ARG A 86 4.73 -24.10 2.24
N GLY A 87 3.71 -24.91 2.56
CA GLY A 87 3.25 -25.07 3.95
C GLY A 87 4.33 -25.69 4.85
N LEU A 88 5.14 -26.63 4.33
CA LEU A 88 6.30 -27.14 5.06
C LEU A 88 7.34 -26.05 5.31
N VAL A 89 7.65 -25.22 4.31
CA VAL A 89 8.54 -24.07 4.47
C VAL A 89 8.05 -23.18 5.61
N TYR A 90 6.78 -22.78 5.60
CA TYR A 90 6.23 -21.89 6.62
C TYR A 90 6.24 -22.52 8.03
N GLY A 91 5.91 -23.79 8.13
CA GLY A 91 5.94 -24.49 9.42
C GLY A 91 7.36 -24.62 10.00
N VAL A 92 8.33 -24.97 9.17
CA VAL A 92 9.73 -25.10 9.59
C VAL A 92 10.33 -23.74 9.94
N LEU A 93 10.09 -22.71 9.13
CA LEU A 93 10.57 -21.36 9.39
C LEU A 93 9.87 -20.70 10.59
N GLU A 94 8.60 -21.02 10.88
CA GLU A 94 7.93 -20.60 12.11
C GLU A 94 8.62 -21.17 13.34
N LEU A 95 9.04 -22.44 13.28
CA LEU A 95 9.79 -23.04 14.37
C LEU A 95 11.18 -22.42 14.51
N ALA A 96 11.88 -22.16 13.40
CA ALA A 96 13.18 -21.50 13.39
C ALA A 96 13.09 -20.08 13.98
N ASP A 97 12.09 -19.30 13.57
CA ASP A 97 11.83 -17.93 14.08
C ASP A 97 11.52 -17.93 15.60
N ARG A 98 10.81 -18.93 16.09
CA ARG A 98 10.58 -19.10 17.54
C ARG A 98 11.88 -19.36 18.30
N ILE A 99 12.76 -20.20 17.76
CA ILE A 99 14.05 -20.52 18.34
C ILE A 99 14.97 -19.28 18.33
N GLU A 100 15.01 -18.55 17.23
CA GLU A 100 15.83 -17.35 17.06
C GLU A 100 15.55 -16.28 18.13
N HIS A 101 14.26 -16.07 18.42
CA HIS A 101 13.83 -15.02 19.35
C HIS A 101 13.57 -15.52 20.79
N ALA A 102 13.96 -16.75 21.11
CA ALA A 102 13.81 -17.29 22.45
C ALA A 102 15.09 -17.16 23.26
N THR A 103 14.95 -16.86 24.55
CA THR A 103 16.09 -16.84 25.49
C THR A 103 16.61 -18.25 25.80
N GLN A 104 15.79 -19.28 25.61
CA GLN A 104 16.10 -20.68 25.82
C GLN A 104 15.36 -21.53 24.78
N LEU A 105 15.96 -22.66 24.39
CA LEU A 105 15.39 -23.56 23.38
C LEU A 105 14.05 -24.20 23.80
N ALA A 106 13.95 -24.66 25.05
CA ALA A 106 12.77 -25.37 25.52
C ALA A 106 11.44 -24.54 25.48
N PRO A 107 11.43 -23.24 25.81
CA PRO A 107 10.25 -22.40 25.64
C PRO A 107 9.94 -22.07 24.17
N ALA A 108 10.90 -22.15 23.26
CA ALA A 108 10.69 -21.90 21.83
C ALA A 108 9.82 -22.96 21.15
N ILE A 109 9.87 -24.19 21.64
CA ILE A 109 9.10 -25.31 21.10
C ILE A 109 7.64 -25.18 21.57
N PRO A 110 6.65 -25.12 20.65
CA PRO A 110 5.25 -24.97 21.01
C PRO A 110 4.76 -26.15 21.88
N ARG A 111 4.22 -25.84 23.03
CA ARG A 111 3.54 -26.82 23.92
C ARG A 111 2.09 -27.05 23.51
N SER A 112 1.50 -26.13 22.77
CA SER A 112 0.18 -26.22 22.17
C SER A 112 0.33 -26.16 20.66
N PRO A 113 -0.59 -26.80 19.92
CA PRO A 113 -0.53 -26.76 18.46
C PRO A 113 -0.58 -25.35 17.88
N VAL A 114 0.19 -25.13 16.81
CA VAL A 114 0.20 -23.90 15.99
C VAL A 114 -0.26 -24.31 14.60
N VAL A 115 -1.36 -23.71 14.14
CA VAL A 115 -1.92 -23.96 12.82
C VAL A 115 -1.90 -22.66 12.03
N GLY A 116 -1.45 -22.71 10.77
CA GLY A 116 -1.49 -21.61 9.83
C GLY A 116 -2.31 -21.97 8.60
N ARG A 117 -3.16 -21.03 8.15
CA ARG A 117 -3.91 -21.12 6.88
C ARG A 117 -3.91 -19.76 6.20
N PRO A 118 -3.65 -19.70 4.88
CA PRO A 118 -3.66 -18.43 4.19
C PRO A 118 -5.07 -17.87 4.01
N SER A 119 -5.25 -16.59 4.28
CA SER A 119 -6.48 -15.84 3.99
C SER A 119 -6.46 -15.22 2.60
N ASN A 120 -5.29 -15.10 1.98
CA ASN A 120 -5.08 -14.55 0.64
C ASN A 120 -4.19 -15.46 -0.19
N ASP A 121 -4.55 -15.66 -1.46
CA ASP A 121 -3.80 -16.50 -2.39
C ASP A 121 -2.49 -15.85 -2.81
N VAL A 122 -2.44 -14.51 -2.90
CA VAL A 122 -1.27 -13.75 -3.30
C VAL A 122 -0.86 -12.75 -2.22
N ARG A 123 0.38 -12.88 -1.76
CA ARG A 123 1.04 -11.96 -0.82
C ARG A 123 2.41 -11.64 -1.41
N SER A 124 2.41 -10.58 -2.22
CA SER A 124 3.56 -10.19 -3.04
C SER A 124 4.28 -8.98 -2.47
N VAL A 125 5.58 -8.94 -2.68
CA VAL A 125 6.40 -7.73 -2.51
C VAL A 125 6.98 -7.34 -3.86
N ALA A 126 6.93 -6.06 -4.20
CA ALA A 126 7.58 -5.50 -5.37
C ALA A 126 8.79 -4.66 -4.97
N ARG A 127 9.96 -4.99 -5.53
CA ARG A 127 11.18 -4.19 -5.46
C ARG A 127 11.49 -3.60 -6.82
N LEU A 128 11.80 -2.30 -6.83
CA LEU A 128 12.07 -1.56 -8.05
C LEU A 128 13.56 -1.35 -8.25
N PHE A 129 14.01 -1.63 -9.46
CA PHE A 129 15.30 -1.13 -9.95
C PHE A 129 15.08 0.24 -10.58
N CYS A 130 15.69 1.30 -10.04
CA CYS A 130 15.48 2.69 -10.44
C CYS A 130 16.78 3.40 -10.84
N SER A 131 17.94 2.99 -10.33
CA SER A 131 19.21 3.68 -10.49
C SER A 131 20.36 2.68 -10.59
N ASP A 132 21.25 2.84 -11.58
CA ASP A 132 22.45 2.01 -11.69
C ASP A 132 23.37 2.20 -10.48
N VAL A 133 23.56 3.45 -10.02
CA VAL A 133 24.46 3.77 -8.91
C VAL A 133 23.98 3.17 -7.58
N GLU A 134 22.66 3.23 -7.31
CA GLU A 134 22.12 2.80 -6.04
C GLU A 134 21.66 1.34 -6.04
N ASP A 135 21.24 0.81 -7.19
CA ASP A 135 20.57 -0.47 -7.28
C ASP A 135 21.48 -1.59 -7.85
N LEU A 136 22.48 -1.30 -8.68
CA LEU A 136 23.43 -2.33 -9.10
C LEU A 136 24.17 -3.01 -7.94
N PRO A 137 24.57 -2.29 -6.86
CA PRO A 137 25.24 -2.94 -5.75
C PRO A 137 24.46 -4.09 -5.12
N TRP A 138 23.17 -3.92 -4.83
CA TRP A 138 22.35 -5.01 -4.29
C TRP A 138 21.92 -6.01 -5.37
N PHE A 139 21.68 -5.54 -6.61
CA PHE A 139 21.25 -6.41 -7.71
C PHE A 139 22.31 -7.46 -8.05
N HIS A 140 23.61 -7.11 -7.99
CA HIS A 140 24.74 -7.98 -8.27
C HIS A 140 25.30 -8.71 -7.04
N ASP A 141 24.67 -8.60 -5.87
CA ASP A 141 25.12 -9.27 -4.63
C ASP A 141 24.26 -10.51 -4.34
N GLU A 142 24.83 -11.71 -4.59
CA GLU A 142 24.20 -12.98 -4.25
C GLU A 142 23.84 -13.07 -2.76
N GLY A 143 24.70 -12.54 -1.89
CA GLY A 143 24.46 -12.53 -0.46
C GLY A 143 23.26 -11.67 -0.05
N PHE A 144 23.06 -10.52 -0.73
CA PHE A 144 21.84 -9.72 -0.58
C PHE A 144 20.59 -10.54 -0.93
N TRP A 145 20.61 -11.19 -2.12
CA TRP A 145 19.49 -12.01 -2.56
C TRP A 145 19.15 -13.13 -1.59
N ASP A 146 20.15 -13.82 -1.10
CA ASP A 146 19.96 -14.90 -0.14
C ASP A 146 19.31 -14.42 1.16
N ARG A 147 19.77 -13.32 1.73
CA ARG A 147 19.20 -12.74 2.95
C ARG A 147 17.79 -12.20 2.70
N TYR A 148 17.59 -11.46 1.63
CA TYR A 148 16.32 -10.83 1.31
C TYR A 148 15.20 -11.85 1.03
N LEU A 149 15.46 -12.83 0.15
CA LEU A 149 14.50 -13.86 -0.18
C LEU A 149 14.21 -14.81 1.02
N THR A 150 15.20 -15.07 1.86
CA THR A 150 15.00 -15.82 3.11
C THR A 150 14.09 -15.06 4.07
N MET A 151 14.29 -13.74 4.19
CA MET A 151 13.41 -12.88 4.99
C MET A 151 11.98 -12.92 4.45
N LEU A 152 11.75 -12.77 3.14
CA LEU A 152 10.43 -12.82 2.53
C LEU A 152 9.72 -14.17 2.82
N ALA A 153 10.39 -15.30 2.62
CA ALA A 153 9.84 -16.61 2.92
C ALA A 153 9.49 -16.78 4.41
N THR A 154 10.36 -16.30 5.30
CA THR A 154 10.16 -16.33 6.77
C THR A 154 8.93 -15.51 7.18
N GLN A 155 8.67 -14.40 6.50
CA GLN A 155 7.50 -13.56 6.77
C GLN A 155 6.24 -14.02 6.01
N ARG A 156 6.27 -15.17 5.33
CA ARG A 156 5.13 -15.81 4.65
C ARG A 156 4.62 -15.06 3.43
N PHE A 157 5.46 -14.26 2.79
CA PHE A 157 5.22 -13.87 1.41
C PHE A 157 5.31 -15.11 0.52
N ASN A 158 4.54 -15.13 -0.56
CA ASN A 158 4.56 -16.24 -1.51
C ASN A 158 4.94 -15.81 -2.93
N ARG A 159 5.08 -14.49 -3.17
CA ARG A 159 5.52 -13.94 -4.45
C ARG A 159 6.48 -12.78 -4.23
N PHE A 160 7.52 -12.72 -5.03
CA PHE A 160 8.42 -11.59 -5.17
C PHE A 160 8.35 -11.04 -6.59
N SER A 161 8.23 -9.73 -6.76
CA SER A 161 8.21 -9.03 -8.04
C SER A 161 9.43 -8.14 -8.18
N LEU A 162 10.33 -8.46 -9.11
CA LEU A 162 11.39 -7.57 -9.53
C LEU A 162 10.89 -6.69 -10.66
N THR A 163 10.85 -5.37 -10.44
CA THR A 163 10.27 -4.42 -11.36
C THR A 163 11.34 -3.58 -12.05
N LEU A 164 11.44 -3.72 -13.37
CA LEU A 164 12.37 -3.01 -14.22
C LEU A 164 11.64 -1.93 -15.03
N GLY A 165 12.22 -0.76 -15.14
CA GLY A 165 11.69 0.35 -15.93
C GLY A 165 10.56 1.16 -15.30
N LEU A 166 10.04 0.82 -14.12
CA LEU A 166 8.96 1.59 -13.48
C LEU A 166 9.41 2.98 -13.04
N GLY A 167 10.68 3.15 -12.66
CA GLY A 167 11.28 4.43 -12.31
C GLY A 167 11.25 5.46 -13.45
N TYR A 168 11.06 5.03 -14.69
CA TYR A 168 11.13 5.86 -15.88
C TYR A 168 9.73 6.10 -16.45
N ASN A 169 9.48 7.35 -16.84
CA ASN A 169 8.28 7.73 -17.58
C ASN A 169 8.70 8.20 -18.96
N TYR A 170 8.10 7.63 -20.01
CA TYR A 170 8.31 8.10 -21.36
C TYR A 170 8.01 9.61 -21.49
N HIS A 171 8.75 10.32 -22.35
CA HIS A 171 8.73 11.77 -22.56
C HIS A 171 9.24 12.64 -21.41
N ARG A 172 9.87 12.08 -20.38
CA ARG A 172 10.51 12.87 -19.34
C ARG A 172 12.01 12.70 -19.34
N GLY A 173 12.74 13.73 -18.92
CA GLY A 173 14.20 13.69 -18.83
C GLY A 173 14.67 12.52 -17.95
N VAL A 174 15.52 11.67 -18.52
CA VAL A 174 16.09 10.51 -17.84
C VAL A 174 17.60 10.60 -17.94
N THR A 175 18.29 10.57 -16.80
CA THR A 175 19.74 10.62 -16.72
C THR A 175 20.35 9.25 -16.48
N ASP A 176 19.67 8.41 -15.74
CA ASP A 176 20.11 7.09 -15.29
C ASP A 176 19.21 6.01 -15.88
N ALA A 177 19.39 5.74 -17.17
CA ALA A 177 18.52 4.87 -17.96
C ALA A 177 19.04 3.42 -18.02
N TYR A 178 19.35 2.82 -16.87
CA TYR A 178 19.78 1.42 -16.80
C TYR A 178 18.59 0.47 -16.64
N LEU A 179 18.57 -0.64 -17.37
CA LEU A 179 17.47 -1.64 -17.38
C LEU A 179 16.06 -1.07 -17.69
N TYR A 180 15.97 0.13 -18.27
CA TYR A 180 14.67 0.73 -18.57
C TYR A 180 13.90 -0.01 -19.66
N PHE A 181 14.57 -0.37 -20.77
CA PHE A 181 14.10 -1.32 -21.78
C PHE A 181 14.92 -2.59 -21.59
N ALA A 182 14.48 -3.46 -20.71
CA ALA A 182 15.33 -4.45 -20.07
C ALA A 182 16.03 -5.43 -21.01
N TYR A 183 15.41 -5.78 -22.14
CA TYR A 183 15.87 -6.87 -23.01
C TYR A 183 17.34 -6.80 -23.42
N PRO A 184 17.83 -5.72 -24.06
CA PRO A 184 19.22 -5.69 -24.52
C PRO A 184 20.25 -5.53 -23.39
N PHE A 185 19.80 -5.24 -22.17
CA PHE A 185 20.64 -5.26 -20.97
C PHE A 185 20.82 -6.67 -20.39
N LEU A 186 20.00 -7.62 -20.82
CA LEU A 186 19.96 -8.97 -20.28
C LEU A 186 20.40 -10.02 -21.31
N LEU A 187 20.03 -9.87 -22.57
CA LEU A 187 20.30 -10.89 -23.59
C LEU A 187 20.47 -10.30 -25.00
N THR A 188 21.08 -11.07 -25.86
CA THR A 188 21.09 -10.83 -27.31
C THR A 188 20.00 -11.67 -27.95
N VAL A 189 19.15 -11.05 -28.77
CA VAL A 189 18.05 -11.72 -29.47
C VAL A 189 18.51 -12.14 -30.86
N PRO A 190 18.50 -13.43 -31.23
CA PRO A 190 18.92 -13.90 -32.55
C PRO A 190 18.14 -13.21 -33.69
N GLY A 191 18.84 -12.82 -34.75
CA GLY A 191 18.23 -12.15 -35.89
C GLY A 191 18.02 -10.63 -35.75
N TYR A 192 18.47 -10.04 -34.63
CA TYR A 192 18.42 -8.60 -34.37
C TYR A 192 19.83 -8.07 -34.01
N ASP A 193 20.17 -6.87 -34.49
CA ASP A 193 21.38 -6.16 -34.09
C ASP A 193 21.06 -5.05 -33.06
N VAL A 194 20.28 -5.43 -32.06
CA VAL A 194 19.87 -4.52 -30.98
C VAL A 194 20.85 -4.61 -29.83
N ARG A 195 21.44 -3.46 -29.47
CA ARG A 195 22.46 -3.38 -28.43
C ARG A 195 22.41 -2.09 -27.63
N VAL A 196 23.09 -2.12 -26.50
CA VAL A 196 23.42 -0.95 -25.66
C VAL A 196 24.91 -0.71 -25.77
N PRO A 197 25.37 0.29 -26.55
CA PRO A 197 26.81 0.47 -26.82
C PRO A 197 27.67 0.73 -25.59
N GLN A 198 27.07 1.24 -24.53
CA GLN A 198 27.73 1.55 -23.26
C GLN A 198 27.84 0.34 -22.32
N LEU A 199 27.21 -0.80 -22.67
CA LEU A 199 27.19 -2.01 -21.86
C LEU A 199 28.15 -3.05 -22.43
N SER A 200 29.04 -3.59 -21.61
CA SER A 200 29.91 -4.71 -22.06
C SER A 200 29.13 -6.02 -22.14
N GLU A 201 29.62 -6.99 -22.90
CA GLU A 201 29.04 -8.33 -22.96
C GLU A 201 29.09 -9.02 -21.60
N ASP A 202 30.20 -8.90 -20.88
CA ASP A 202 30.37 -9.47 -19.52
C ASP A 202 29.35 -8.90 -18.54
N GLU A 203 29.04 -7.61 -18.64
CA GLU A 203 28.04 -6.97 -17.77
C GLU A 203 26.62 -7.41 -18.14
N ARG A 204 26.28 -7.51 -19.42
CA ARG A 204 25.01 -8.06 -19.89
C ARG A 204 24.81 -9.49 -19.38
N ASP A 205 25.82 -10.35 -19.56
CA ASP A 205 25.76 -11.74 -19.14
C ASP A 205 25.67 -11.88 -17.62
N ARG A 206 26.34 -10.99 -16.87
CA ARG A 206 26.19 -10.87 -15.42
C ARG A 206 24.79 -10.45 -15.01
N ASN A 207 24.16 -9.50 -15.70
CA ASN A 207 22.79 -9.09 -15.43
C ASN A 207 21.81 -10.26 -15.60
N LEU A 208 21.95 -11.04 -16.69
CA LEU A 208 21.13 -12.22 -16.91
C LEU A 208 21.40 -13.30 -15.85
N ALA A 209 22.66 -13.52 -15.49
CA ALA A 209 23.02 -14.48 -14.45
C ALA A 209 22.38 -14.12 -13.10
N MET A 210 22.37 -12.84 -12.74
CA MET A 210 21.75 -12.38 -11.49
C MET A 210 20.23 -12.43 -11.52
N LEU A 211 19.58 -12.14 -12.65
CA LEU A 211 18.14 -12.35 -12.79
C LEU A 211 17.78 -13.84 -12.62
N LYS A 212 18.58 -14.72 -13.23
CA LYS A 212 18.43 -16.17 -13.08
C LYS A 212 18.65 -16.60 -11.62
N TYR A 213 19.72 -16.10 -10.97
CA TYR A 213 20.01 -16.38 -9.57
C TYR A 213 18.84 -16.00 -8.65
N ALA A 214 18.31 -14.79 -8.81
CA ALA A 214 17.20 -14.30 -8.01
C ALA A 214 15.92 -15.14 -8.24
N SER A 215 15.58 -15.45 -9.49
CA SER A 215 14.39 -16.25 -9.80
C SER A 215 14.52 -17.69 -9.32
N ASP A 216 15.68 -18.34 -9.51
CA ASP A 216 15.96 -19.69 -8.98
C ASP A 216 15.98 -19.69 -7.44
N GLY A 217 16.53 -18.63 -6.84
CA GLY A 217 16.51 -18.41 -5.39
C GLY A 217 15.10 -18.29 -4.80
N CYS A 218 14.17 -17.67 -5.52
CA CYS A 218 12.75 -17.66 -5.18
C CYS A 218 12.16 -19.09 -5.21
N ALA A 219 12.34 -19.78 -6.32
CA ALA A 219 11.82 -21.14 -6.49
C ALA A 219 12.37 -22.10 -5.41
N ALA A 220 13.65 -21.97 -5.07
CA ALA A 220 14.29 -22.78 -4.02
C ALA A 220 13.68 -22.53 -2.63
N ARG A 221 13.08 -21.38 -2.38
CA ARG A 221 12.42 -20.98 -1.12
C ARG A 221 10.89 -21.12 -1.15
N GLY A 222 10.33 -21.61 -2.27
CA GLY A 222 8.89 -21.71 -2.45
C GLY A 222 8.20 -20.38 -2.72
N LEU A 223 8.92 -19.36 -3.21
CA LEU A 223 8.39 -18.10 -3.69
C LEU A 223 8.16 -18.15 -5.20
N ASP A 224 7.06 -17.57 -5.67
CA ASP A 224 6.86 -17.29 -7.09
C ASP A 224 7.65 -16.06 -7.49
N PHE A 225 8.33 -16.07 -8.64
CA PHE A 225 9.03 -14.92 -9.17
C PHE A 225 8.21 -14.26 -10.27
N GLN A 226 7.93 -12.95 -10.08
CA GLN A 226 7.24 -12.10 -11.04
C GLN A 226 8.22 -11.10 -11.65
N LEU A 227 8.34 -11.04 -12.97
CA LEU A 227 9.17 -10.06 -13.65
C LEU A 227 8.31 -8.88 -14.12
N GLY A 228 8.60 -7.68 -13.64
CA GLY A 228 7.92 -6.46 -14.09
C GLY A 228 8.69 -5.79 -15.23
N LEU A 229 8.13 -5.79 -16.43
CA LEU A 229 8.64 -5.09 -17.61
C LEU A 229 7.78 -3.85 -17.88
N TRP A 230 8.17 -2.73 -17.26
CA TRP A 230 7.31 -1.56 -17.19
C TRP A 230 7.52 -0.54 -18.29
N THR A 231 8.67 -0.54 -18.96
CA THR A 231 8.97 0.35 -20.07
C THR A 231 9.31 -0.45 -21.33
N HIS A 232 8.69 -0.07 -22.41
CA HIS A 232 8.92 -0.61 -23.76
C HIS A 232 9.40 0.48 -24.74
N ALA A 233 9.65 1.69 -24.24
CA ALA A 233 10.35 2.70 -25.01
C ALA A 233 11.82 2.32 -25.17
N TYR A 234 12.30 2.25 -26.39
CA TYR A 234 13.72 2.03 -26.69
C TYR A 234 14.46 3.32 -27.04
N ALA A 235 13.76 4.43 -27.19
CA ALA A 235 14.31 5.76 -27.43
C ALA A 235 13.64 6.80 -26.52
N TRP A 236 14.42 7.75 -26.02
CA TRP A 236 13.95 8.87 -25.19
C TRP A 236 13.89 10.13 -26.03
N LEU A 237 12.78 10.88 -26.00
CA LEU A 237 12.63 12.10 -26.79
C LEU A 237 13.36 13.30 -26.19
N ASP A 238 13.40 13.41 -24.85
CA ASP A 238 13.94 14.55 -24.11
C ASP A 238 14.91 14.12 -23.00
N SER A 239 15.93 13.33 -23.35
CA SER A 239 16.93 12.85 -22.39
C SER A 239 18.33 12.88 -23.01
N PRO A 240 18.86 14.08 -23.31
CA PRO A 240 20.17 14.21 -23.94
C PRO A 240 21.31 13.67 -23.06
N ASP A 241 21.10 13.61 -21.75
CA ASP A 241 22.08 13.16 -20.77
C ASP A 241 21.89 11.68 -20.36
N ALA A 242 21.00 10.93 -21.03
CA ALA A 242 20.82 9.50 -20.75
C ALA A 242 22.12 8.73 -21.02
N ARG A 243 22.65 8.09 -19.98
CA ARG A 243 23.95 7.39 -20.04
C ARG A 243 23.93 6.13 -20.90
N HIS A 244 22.77 5.51 -21.06
CA HIS A 244 22.58 4.30 -21.84
C HIS A 244 21.59 4.53 -22.97
N THR A 245 21.97 4.16 -24.18
CA THR A 245 21.13 4.28 -25.38
C THR A 245 20.96 2.92 -26.04
N ILE A 246 19.87 2.74 -26.78
CA ILE A 246 19.61 1.52 -27.54
C ILE A 246 19.75 1.80 -29.02
N GLU A 247 20.54 0.99 -29.68
CA GLU A 247 20.79 1.05 -31.13
C GLU A 247 20.27 -0.21 -31.83
N GLY A 248 20.03 -0.10 -33.13
CA GLY A 248 19.69 -1.24 -34.00
C GLY A 248 18.22 -1.64 -34.00
N LEU A 249 17.32 -0.95 -33.25
CA LEU A 249 15.89 -1.22 -33.25
C LEU A 249 15.14 -0.16 -34.06
N SER A 250 14.26 -0.61 -34.97
CA SER A 250 13.38 0.25 -35.76
C SER A 250 11.91 0.04 -35.36
N PRO A 251 11.01 1.02 -35.63
CA PRO A 251 9.61 0.92 -35.23
C PRO A 251 8.87 -0.31 -35.77
N ASP A 252 9.16 -0.73 -37.02
CA ASP A 252 8.57 -1.90 -37.66
C ASP A 252 9.04 -3.23 -37.05
N ARG A 253 10.20 -3.25 -36.41
CA ARG A 253 10.77 -4.41 -35.73
C ARG A 253 10.52 -4.43 -34.21
N HIS A 254 9.94 -3.37 -33.65
CA HIS A 254 9.82 -3.18 -32.20
C HIS A 254 8.97 -4.30 -31.54
N ALA A 255 7.74 -4.52 -32.01
CA ALA A 255 6.88 -5.57 -31.45
C ALA A 255 7.43 -6.99 -31.65
N PRO A 256 7.89 -7.38 -32.88
CA PRO A 256 8.55 -8.68 -33.09
C PRO A 256 9.80 -8.87 -32.22
N TYR A 257 10.64 -7.84 -32.05
CA TYR A 257 11.78 -7.92 -31.16
C TYR A 257 11.37 -8.18 -29.72
N CYS A 258 10.38 -7.45 -29.19
CA CYS A 258 9.89 -7.63 -27.81
C CYS A 258 9.30 -9.03 -27.60
N ARG A 259 8.60 -9.58 -28.60
CA ARG A 259 8.09 -10.97 -28.59
C ARG A 259 9.24 -11.96 -28.43
N ASP A 260 10.21 -11.91 -29.34
CA ASP A 260 11.31 -12.88 -29.38
C ASP A 260 12.22 -12.70 -28.15
N ALA A 261 12.37 -11.46 -27.67
CA ALA A 261 13.15 -11.15 -26.48
C ALA A 261 12.51 -11.66 -25.19
N VAL A 262 11.19 -11.49 -25.00
CA VAL A 262 10.50 -12.01 -23.81
C VAL A 262 10.47 -13.54 -23.80
N GLU A 263 10.26 -14.18 -24.97
CA GLU A 263 10.34 -15.63 -25.13
C GLU A 263 11.71 -16.15 -24.73
N GLY A 264 12.80 -15.62 -25.32
CA GLY A 264 14.18 -16.01 -25.00
C GLY A 264 14.56 -15.75 -23.54
N LEU A 265 14.04 -14.67 -22.94
CA LEU A 265 14.26 -14.37 -21.52
C LEU A 265 13.60 -15.41 -20.61
N LEU A 266 12.37 -15.81 -20.93
CA LEU A 266 11.63 -16.82 -20.17
C LEU A 266 12.23 -18.22 -20.34
N GLU A 267 12.82 -18.53 -21.50
CA GLU A 267 13.60 -19.74 -21.70
C GLU A 267 14.90 -19.75 -20.90
N ALA A 268 15.63 -18.62 -20.86
CA ALA A 268 16.86 -18.49 -20.09
C ALA A 268 16.63 -18.52 -18.57
N CYS A 269 15.47 -18.04 -18.09
CA CYS A 269 15.09 -17.98 -16.68
C CYS A 269 13.80 -18.77 -16.41
N PRO A 270 13.84 -20.10 -16.40
CA PRO A 270 12.65 -20.96 -16.32
C PRO A 270 11.89 -20.84 -14.97
N SER A 271 12.50 -20.26 -13.93
CA SER A 271 11.88 -20.01 -12.62
C SER A 271 11.02 -18.76 -12.56
N ILE A 272 10.97 -17.95 -13.64
CA ILE A 272 10.03 -16.83 -13.75
C ILE A 272 8.63 -17.38 -13.96
N GLY A 273 7.73 -17.18 -12.98
CA GLY A 273 6.35 -17.69 -12.99
C GLY A 273 5.34 -16.72 -13.61
N GLY A 274 5.67 -15.44 -13.75
CA GLY A 274 4.79 -14.44 -14.35
C GLY A 274 5.51 -13.19 -14.82
N VAL A 275 4.87 -12.44 -15.72
CA VAL A 275 5.35 -11.17 -16.24
C VAL A 275 4.29 -10.08 -16.04
N THR A 276 4.71 -8.94 -15.50
CA THR A 276 3.86 -7.75 -15.37
C THR A 276 4.18 -6.77 -16.48
N PHE A 277 3.14 -6.31 -17.19
CA PHE A 277 3.26 -5.30 -18.23
C PHE A 277 2.57 -3.98 -17.84
N ARG A 278 3.24 -2.87 -18.11
CA ARG A 278 2.69 -1.53 -18.09
C ARG A 278 2.18 -1.20 -19.48
N ILE A 279 0.87 -1.33 -19.67
CA ILE A 279 0.25 -1.22 -21.01
C ILE A 279 -0.18 0.20 -21.38
N HIS A 280 -0.09 1.18 -20.47
CA HIS A 280 -0.45 2.56 -20.76
C HIS A 280 0.74 3.37 -21.34
N GLY A 281 0.41 4.55 -21.89
CA GLY A 281 1.34 5.39 -22.64
C GLY A 281 2.68 5.73 -21.95
N GLU A 282 2.72 5.78 -20.60
CA GLU A 282 3.97 6.00 -19.87
C GLU A 282 5.01 4.87 -20.07
N SER A 283 4.63 3.73 -20.64
CA SER A 283 5.56 2.67 -21.03
C SER A 283 6.36 3.02 -22.30
N GLY A 284 5.97 4.10 -22.99
CA GLY A 284 6.49 4.46 -24.31
C GLY A 284 5.81 3.76 -25.49
N VAL A 285 4.75 2.98 -25.20
CA VAL A 285 3.87 2.41 -26.22
C VAL A 285 2.51 3.11 -26.09
N PRO A 286 1.96 3.73 -27.15
CA PRO A 286 0.68 4.38 -27.09
C PRO A 286 -0.43 3.42 -26.67
N GLU A 287 -1.35 3.88 -25.82
CA GLU A 287 -2.54 3.11 -25.48
C GLU A 287 -3.33 2.75 -26.74
N ARG A 288 -4.01 1.62 -26.76
CA ARG A 288 -4.65 1.02 -27.93
C ARG A 288 -3.69 0.51 -29.01
N SER A 289 -2.40 0.31 -28.71
CA SER A 289 -1.47 -0.40 -29.59
C SER A 289 -1.71 -1.91 -29.48
N TRP A 290 -2.89 -2.35 -29.87
CA TRP A 290 -3.33 -3.74 -29.66
C TRP A 290 -2.44 -4.76 -30.35
N ASP A 291 -2.03 -4.50 -31.60
CA ASP A 291 -1.18 -5.40 -32.37
C ASP A 291 0.23 -5.53 -31.75
N PHE A 292 0.72 -4.47 -31.08
CA PHE A 292 1.96 -4.52 -30.31
C PHE A 292 1.81 -5.47 -29.11
N TRP A 293 0.77 -5.26 -28.30
CA TRP A 293 0.59 -6.02 -27.07
C TRP A 293 0.23 -7.48 -27.34
N SER A 294 -0.65 -7.77 -28.33
CA SER A 294 -0.95 -9.14 -28.74
C SER A 294 0.30 -9.89 -29.25
N THR A 295 1.19 -9.20 -29.96
CA THR A 295 2.49 -9.76 -30.40
C THR A 295 3.38 -10.08 -29.19
N VAL A 296 3.49 -9.18 -28.21
CA VAL A 296 4.30 -9.41 -27.01
C VAL A 296 3.72 -10.54 -26.14
N PHE A 297 2.41 -10.61 -25.98
CA PHE A 297 1.74 -11.69 -25.23
C PHE A 297 1.94 -13.05 -25.89
N ALA A 298 1.98 -13.11 -27.23
CA ALA A 298 2.32 -14.33 -27.96
C ALA A 298 3.73 -14.84 -27.63
N GLY A 299 4.71 -13.93 -27.38
CA GLY A 299 6.04 -14.32 -26.91
C GLY A 299 6.03 -14.94 -25.51
N VAL A 300 5.17 -14.45 -24.60
CA VAL A 300 5.00 -15.09 -23.30
C VAL A 300 4.43 -16.51 -23.46
N ALA A 301 3.44 -16.68 -24.34
CA ALA A 301 2.85 -18.00 -24.64
C ALA A 301 3.82 -18.93 -25.35
N GLY A 302 4.73 -18.38 -26.17
CA GLY A 302 5.72 -19.12 -26.97
C GLY A 302 6.74 -19.87 -26.12
N CYS A 303 6.99 -19.49 -24.87
CA CYS A 303 7.97 -20.15 -23.99
C CYS A 303 7.57 -21.58 -23.58
N GLY A 304 6.41 -22.11 -24.01
CA GLY A 304 6.00 -23.51 -23.88
C GLY A 304 5.65 -23.97 -22.46
N ARG A 305 5.50 -23.07 -21.51
CA ARG A 305 5.09 -23.34 -20.11
C ARG A 305 4.08 -22.30 -19.62
N PRO A 306 3.29 -22.61 -18.58
CA PRO A 306 2.35 -21.64 -18.04
C PRO A 306 3.11 -20.52 -17.31
N VAL A 307 3.11 -19.32 -17.88
CA VAL A 307 3.60 -18.06 -17.30
C VAL A 307 2.44 -17.10 -17.21
N GLY A 308 2.18 -16.57 -16.01
CA GLY A 308 1.09 -15.62 -15.80
C GLY A 308 1.36 -14.27 -16.48
N ILE A 309 0.34 -13.69 -17.11
CA ILE A 309 0.35 -12.31 -17.62
C ILE A 309 -0.35 -11.42 -16.58
N ASP A 310 0.35 -10.44 -16.03
CA ASP A 310 -0.20 -9.45 -15.13
C ASP A 310 -0.24 -8.08 -15.83
N LEU A 311 -1.43 -7.50 -15.92
CA LEU A 311 -1.70 -6.23 -16.58
C LEU A 311 -1.96 -5.14 -15.55
N HIS A 312 -1.10 -4.10 -15.54
CA HIS A 312 -1.39 -2.90 -14.75
C HIS A 312 -2.69 -2.26 -15.23
N ALA A 313 -3.66 -2.05 -14.33
CA ALA A 313 -5.01 -1.62 -14.69
C ALA A 313 -5.12 -0.25 -15.39
N LYS A 314 -4.16 0.67 -15.14
CA LYS A 314 -4.12 1.97 -15.83
C LYS A 314 -3.98 1.77 -17.34
N GLY A 315 -4.86 2.38 -18.12
CA GLY A 315 -4.85 2.29 -19.58
C GLY A 315 -5.33 0.95 -20.15
N LEU A 316 -5.81 0.02 -19.33
CA LEU A 316 -6.31 -1.27 -19.79
C LEU A 316 -7.70 -1.13 -20.39
N ASP A 317 -7.86 -1.53 -21.66
CA ASP A 317 -9.13 -1.65 -22.34
C ASP A 317 -9.56 -3.13 -22.55
N ASP A 318 -10.81 -3.33 -22.97
CA ASP A 318 -11.37 -4.67 -23.10
C ASP A 318 -10.70 -5.49 -24.20
N ARG A 319 -10.18 -4.85 -25.26
CA ARG A 319 -9.47 -5.54 -26.33
C ARG A 319 -8.10 -6.03 -25.89
N THR A 320 -7.30 -5.17 -25.23
CA THR A 320 -6.01 -5.57 -24.68
C THR A 320 -6.14 -6.68 -23.65
N LEU A 321 -7.20 -6.61 -22.82
CA LEU A 321 -7.53 -7.67 -21.87
C LEU A 321 -7.92 -8.96 -22.59
N GLY A 322 -8.76 -8.87 -23.63
CA GLY A 322 -9.16 -9.99 -24.48
C GLY A 322 -7.97 -10.68 -25.16
N ASP A 323 -7.07 -9.89 -25.77
CA ASP A 323 -5.85 -10.41 -26.42
C ASP A 323 -4.95 -11.17 -25.43
N ALA A 324 -4.86 -10.72 -24.15
CA ALA A 324 -4.15 -11.46 -23.11
C ALA A 324 -4.87 -12.78 -22.73
N LEU A 325 -6.19 -12.75 -22.57
CA LEU A 325 -6.99 -13.95 -22.26
C LEU A 325 -6.96 -14.98 -23.39
N ASP A 326 -6.92 -14.54 -24.64
CA ASP A 326 -6.86 -15.41 -25.84
C ASP A 326 -5.55 -16.21 -25.93
N THR A 327 -4.51 -15.84 -25.19
CA THR A 327 -3.29 -16.66 -25.06
C THR A 327 -3.53 -17.98 -24.33
N GLY A 328 -4.64 -18.10 -23.58
CA GLY A 328 -4.92 -19.24 -22.71
C GLY A 328 -4.07 -19.29 -21.44
N LEU A 329 -3.20 -18.31 -21.19
CA LEU A 329 -2.41 -18.20 -19.97
C LEU A 329 -3.22 -17.60 -18.81
N PRO A 330 -2.81 -17.82 -17.55
CA PRO A 330 -3.41 -17.12 -16.42
C PRO A 330 -3.24 -15.60 -16.54
N VAL A 331 -4.35 -14.84 -16.48
CA VAL A 331 -4.32 -13.39 -16.56
C VAL A 331 -4.69 -12.76 -15.22
N THR A 332 -3.90 -11.79 -14.78
CA THR A 332 -4.14 -10.96 -13.59
C THR A 332 -4.31 -9.50 -14.02
N VAL A 333 -5.25 -8.80 -13.43
CA VAL A 333 -5.37 -7.34 -13.51
C VAL A 333 -4.94 -6.76 -12.17
N SER A 334 -4.02 -5.79 -12.19
CA SER A 334 -3.43 -5.20 -10.99
C SER A 334 -3.83 -3.74 -10.83
N PRO A 335 -4.99 -3.43 -10.20
CA PRO A 335 -5.39 -2.07 -9.89
C PRO A 335 -4.62 -1.52 -8.68
N LYS A 336 -4.49 -0.20 -8.63
CA LYS A 336 -3.96 0.52 -7.47
C LYS A 336 -4.97 0.47 -6.33
N PHE A 337 -4.48 0.34 -5.09
CA PHE A 337 -5.31 0.29 -3.89
C PHE A 337 -5.75 1.69 -3.44
N TRP A 338 -4.77 2.59 -3.23
CA TRP A 338 -4.95 3.99 -2.87
C TRP A 338 -4.20 4.90 -3.84
N ALA A 339 -4.59 4.89 -5.10
CA ALA A 339 -3.83 5.58 -6.13
C ALA A 339 -2.34 5.20 -6.07
N GLU A 340 -1.41 6.14 -6.04
CA GLU A 340 0.02 5.87 -5.85
C GLU A 340 0.48 6.07 -4.40
N HIS A 341 -0.41 5.89 -3.43
CA HIS A 341 -0.18 6.14 -2.01
C HIS A 341 -0.61 4.97 -1.14
N MET A 342 -0.28 5.08 0.13
CA MET A 342 -0.70 4.15 1.18
C MET A 342 -1.77 4.84 2.04
N GLY A 343 -2.96 4.27 2.09
CA GLY A 343 -4.08 4.75 2.91
C GLY A 343 -4.47 3.74 3.98
N PRO A 344 -5.57 3.99 4.72
CA PRO A 344 -6.16 3.02 5.64
C PRO A 344 -6.55 1.71 4.94
N PRO A 345 -6.74 0.60 5.68
CA PRO A 345 -6.94 -0.71 5.09
C PRO A 345 -8.38 -0.97 4.64
N TYR A 346 -8.89 -0.10 3.78
CA TYR A 346 -10.14 -0.32 3.05
C TYR A 346 -10.00 0.17 1.61
N HIS A 347 -10.78 -0.36 0.68
CA HIS A 347 -10.78 0.12 -0.70
C HIS A 347 -11.49 1.46 -0.79
N GLN A 348 -10.87 2.43 -1.47
CA GLN A 348 -11.40 3.76 -1.66
C GLN A 348 -12.87 3.73 -2.10
N ALA A 349 -13.75 4.37 -1.30
CA ALA A 349 -15.18 4.31 -1.53
C ALA A 349 -15.58 5.10 -2.79
N ALA A 350 -15.00 6.28 -3.00
CA ALA A 350 -15.28 7.11 -4.17
C ALA A 350 -14.03 7.77 -4.73
N ILE A 351 -13.98 7.89 -6.06
CA ILE A 351 -12.96 8.68 -6.75
C ILE A 351 -13.46 10.13 -6.83
N ARG A 352 -12.63 11.07 -6.43
CA ARG A 352 -12.97 12.50 -6.47
C ARG A 352 -13.06 13.02 -7.90
N GLU A 353 -13.88 14.05 -8.12
CA GLU A 353 -14.24 14.56 -9.45
C GLU A 353 -13.01 14.92 -10.30
N ARG A 354 -12.04 15.58 -9.69
CA ARG A 354 -10.83 16.04 -10.41
C ARG A 354 -9.94 14.90 -10.94
N GLU A 355 -10.06 13.68 -10.41
CA GLU A 355 -9.34 12.51 -10.92
C GLU A 355 -10.08 11.81 -12.07
N ARG A 356 -11.28 12.28 -12.39
CA ARG A 356 -12.05 11.78 -13.52
C ARG A 356 -11.51 12.36 -14.81
N PRO A 357 -11.35 11.55 -15.87
CA PRO A 357 -10.91 12.04 -17.16
C PRO A 357 -11.88 13.11 -17.69
N VAL A 358 -11.33 14.24 -18.08
CA VAL A 358 -12.11 15.27 -18.79
C VAL A 358 -12.34 14.78 -20.22
N ARG A 359 -13.62 14.82 -20.68
CA ARG A 359 -13.92 14.57 -22.09
C ARG A 359 -13.54 15.82 -22.88
N GLU A 360 -12.34 15.82 -23.43
CA GLU A 360 -11.90 16.86 -24.36
C GLU A 360 -12.33 16.54 -25.78
N ASP A 361 -12.46 17.60 -26.62
CA ASP A 361 -12.68 17.42 -28.04
C ASP A 361 -11.48 16.69 -28.67
N PRO A 362 -11.70 15.59 -29.40
CA PRO A 362 -10.63 14.84 -30.04
C PRO A 362 -9.74 15.65 -30.97
N SER A 363 -10.24 16.78 -31.49
CA SER A 363 -9.51 17.68 -32.40
C SER A 363 -8.47 18.56 -31.70
N GLU A 364 -8.59 18.77 -30.39
CA GLU A 364 -7.70 19.61 -29.58
C GLU A 364 -6.61 18.81 -28.85
N ARG A 365 -6.54 17.51 -29.02
CA ARG A 365 -5.64 16.63 -28.28
C ARG A 365 -4.18 16.82 -28.69
N SER A 366 -3.32 17.08 -27.69
CA SER A 366 -1.87 17.04 -27.83
C SER A 366 -1.38 15.63 -28.19
N GLU A 367 -0.14 15.51 -28.66
CA GLU A 367 0.47 14.21 -28.91
C GLU A 367 0.48 13.30 -27.68
N TRP A 368 0.68 13.86 -26.50
CA TRP A 368 0.60 13.15 -25.23
C TRP A 368 -0.78 12.53 -24.98
N HIS A 369 -1.87 13.24 -25.25
CA HIS A 369 -3.23 12.70 -25.13
C HIS A 369 -3.50 11.52 -26.05
N ARG A 370 -2.81 11.45 -27.20
CA ARG A 370 -2.90 10.27 -28.07
C ARG A 370 -2.20 9.06 -27.47
N TYR A 371 -1.09 9.26 -26.72
CA TYR A 371 -0.45 8.20 -25.95
C TYR A 371 -1.33 7.69 -24.80
N MET A 372 -2.11 8.55 -24.18
CA MET A 372 -2.93 8.28 -22.98
C MET A 372 -4.44 8.18 -23.31
N ALA A 373 -4.80 7.64 -24.46
CA ALA A 373 -6.17 7.66 -25.01
C ALA A 373 -7.23 6.95 -24.13
N VAL A 374 -6.82 5.96 -23.35
CA VAL A 374 -7.70 5.21 -22.44
C VAL A 374 -7.66 5.80 -21.05
N SER A 375 -6.46 5.96 -20.48
CA SER A 375 -6.29 6.40 -19.09
C SER A 375 -6.66 7.85 -18.83
N GLU A 376 -6.73 8.69 -19.88
CA GLU A 376 -7.12 10.10 -19.78
C GLU A 376 -8.37 10.46 -20.59
N GLY A 377 -9.05 9.50 -21.22
CA GLY A 377 -10.14 9.85 -22.11
C GLY A 377 -11.36 8.93 -22.13
N SER A 378 -11.18 7.64 -22.36
CA SER A 378 -12.30 6.78 -22.76
C SER A 378 -12.82 5.84 -21.69
N ARG A 379 -11.97 5.44 -20.73
CA ARG A 379 -12.36 4.55 -19.63
C ARG A 379 -12.23 5.27 -18.31
N PRO A 380 -13.31 5.53 -17.58
CA PRO A 380 -13.28 6.18 -16.28
C PRO A 380 -12.41 5.38 -15.29
N PHE A 381 -11.58 6.08 -14.51
CA PHE A 381 -10.90 5.55 -13.31
C PHE A 381 -9.84 4.48 -13.52
N THR A 382 -9.42 4.16 -14.74
CA THR A 382 -8.30 3.24 -14.96
C THR A 382 -6.95 3.83 -14.54
N ARG A 383 -6.89 5.16 -14.30
CA ARG A 383 -5.69 5.83 -13.82
C ARG A 383 -5.44 5.53 -12.34
N TYR A 384 -6.49 5.61 -11.51
CA TYR A 384 -6.42 5.40 -10.06
C TYR A 384 -7.59 4.53 -9.58
N GLY A 385 -7.30 3.50 -8.80
CA GLY A 385 -8.30 2.58 -8.26
C GLY A 385 -8.64 1.40 -9.17
N TYR A 386 -9.66 0.65 -8.80
CA TYR A 386 -10.05 -0.60 -9.49
C TYR A 386 -11.04 -0.38 -10.66
N GLY A 387 -11.57 0.83 -10.85
CA GLY A 387 -12.52 1.12 -11.92
C GLY A 387 -13.74 0.22 -11.86
N ASP A 388 -13.97 -0.53 -12.95
CA ASP A 388 -15.05 -1.49 -13.14
C ASP A 388 -14.58 -2.96 -13.10
N PHE A 389 -13.34 -3.23 -12.70
CA PHE A 389 -12.76 -4.58 -12.77
C PHE A 389 -13.29 -5.56 -11.72
N LEU A 390 -13.98 -5.13 -10.66
CA LEU A 390 -14.50 -6.01 -9.60
C LEU A 390 -15.81 -6.73 -9.97
N ARG A 391 -15.99 -7.08 -11.24
CA ARG A 391 -17.15 -7.88 -11.72
C ARG A 391 -17.13 -9.29 -11.12
N GLU A 392 -18.30 -9.84 -10.86
CA GLU A 392 -18.44 -11.18 -10.27
C GLU A 392 -18.11 -12.31 -11.27
N ASP A 393 -18.34 -12.09 -12.56
CA ASP A 393 -18.18 -13.07 -13.65
C ASP A 393 -16.84 -12.94 -14.41
N ARG A 394 -15.89 -12.19 -13.85
CA ARG A 394 -14.61 -11.92 -14.51
C ARG A 394 -13.79 -13.18 -14.78
N PRO A 395 -13.17 -13.33 -15.97
CA PRO A 395 -12.30 -14.45 -16.33
C PRO A 395 -10.82 -14.25 -15.94
N TYR A 396 -10.50 -13.18 -15.20
CA TYR A 396 -9.17 -12.79 -14.77
C TYR A 396 -9.09 -12.71 -13.24
N SER A 397 -7.89 -12.83 -12.71
CA SER A 397 -7.57 -12.61 -11.32
C SER A 397 -7.39 -11.11 -11.01
N ILE A 398 -7.53 -10.71 -9.74
CA ILE A 398 -7.21 -9.35 -9.28
C ILE A 398 -6.24 -9.41 -8.12
N VAL A 399 -5.13 -8.66 -8.25
CA VAL A 399 -4.15 -8.43 -7.19
C VAL A 399 -3.99 -6.92 -7.02
N HIS A 400 -4.34 -6.40 -5.85
CA HIS A 400 -4.27 -4.96 -5.60
C HIS A 400 -2.84 -4.51 -5.32
N ARG A 401 -2.41 -3.39 -5.94
CA ARG A 401 -1.08 -2.81 -5.70
C ARG A 401 -1.16 -1.74 -4.64
N LEU A 402 -0.48 -1.97 -3.52
CA LEU A 402 -0.30 -1.00 -2.44
C LEU A 402 1.04 -0.29 -2.61
N TRP A 403 0.98 0.97 -3.03
CA TRP A 403 2.16 1.80 -3.25
C TRP A 403 2.65 2.45 -1.96
N ALA A 404 3.96 2.66 -1.84
CA ALA A 404 4.58 3.32 -0.70
C ALA A 404 4.69 4.86 -0.84
N GLY A 405 3.89 5.48 -1.72
CA GLY A 405 4.00 6.91 -2.03
C GLY A 405 3.76 7.86 -0.86
N THR A 406 3.04 7.43 0.16
CA THR A 406 2.77 8.21 1.37
C THR A 406 3.95 8.22 2.33
N GLN A 407 4.54 7.07 2.59
CA GLN A 407 5.63 6.88 3.54
C GLN A 407 6.69 5.98 2.89
N ARG A 408 7.78 6.59 2.45
CA ARG A 408 8.83 5.94 1.65
C ARG A 408 10.11 5.76 2.44
N LEU A 409 10.38 6.64 3.39
CA LEU A 409 11.64 6.76 4.10
C LEU A 409 11.51 6.36 5.57
N LEU A 410 10.55 6.92 6.28
CA LEU A 410 10.39 6.71 7.73
C LEU A 410 9.85 5.30 8.02
N VAL A 411 10.25 4.72 9.15
CA VAL A 411 9.80 3.37 9.54
C VAL A 411 8.28 3.31 9.67
N TRP A 412 7.72 2.19 9.24
CA TRP A 412 6.30 1.89 9.34
C TRP A 412 6.10 0.53 10.02
N GLY A 413 5.09 0.43 10.90
CA GLY A 413 4.70 -0.83 11.51
C GLY A 413 3.48 -0.68 12.41
N ASP A 414 2.31 -1.04 11.89
CA ASP A 414 1.05 -1.10 12.65
C ASP A 414 0.35 -2.45 12.43
N PRO A 415 0.27 -3.31 13.47
CA PRO A 415 -0.39 -4.61 13.36
C PRO A 415 -1.86 -4.53 12.94
N ALA A 416 -2.59 -3.52 13.42
CA ALA A 416 -4.02 -3.37 13.10
C ALA A 416 -4.22 -3.00 11.61
N THR A 417 -3.40 -2.10 11.07
CA THR A 417 -3.43 -1.74 9.66
C THR A 417 -3.00 -2.91 8.77
N ALA A 418 -1.94 -3.65 9.14
CA ALA A 418 -1.49 -4.81 8.38
C ALA A 418 -2.55 -5.93 8.34
N ALA A 419 -3.21 -6.22 9.48
CA ALA A 419 -4.34 -7.15 9.54
C ALA A 419 -5.52 -6.66 8.69
N GLY A 420 -5.80 -5.36 8.72
CA GLY A 420 -6.81 -4.73 7.88
C GLY A 420 -6.53 -4.89 6.40
N TYR A 421 -5.27 -4.73 5.96
CA TYR A 421 -4.86 -5.02 4.57
C TYR A 421 -5.10 -6.48 4.21
N GLY A 422 -4.80 -7.42 5.11
CA GLY A 422 -5.07 -8.84 4.91
C GLY A 422 -6.55 -9.13 4.67
N ARG A 423 -7.46 -8.46 5.41
CA ARG A 423 -8.91 -8.58 5.21
C ARG A 423 -9.38 -7.89 3.93
N ALA A 424 -8.86 -6.69 3.64
CA ALA A 424 -9.23 -5.93 2.46
C ALA A 424 -8.75 -6.57 1.16
N ALA A 425 -7.63 -7.28 1.15
CA ALA A 425 -7.04 -7.89 -0.03
C ALA A 425 -7.93 -8.92 -0.73
N ALA A 426 -8.81 -9.59 0.01
CA ALA A 426 -9.77 -10.57 -0.51
C ALA A 426 -11.11 -9.96 -0.97
N LEU A 427 -11.27 -8.64 -0.94
CA LEU A 427 -12.52 -7.96 -1.27
C LEU A 427 -13.01 -8.34 -2.67
N ALA A 428 -14.31 -8.59 -2.80
CA ALA A 428 -14.97 -8.95 -4.06
C ALA A 428 -14.33 -10.15 -4.78
N GLY A 429 -13.75 -11.10 -4.03
CA GLY A 429 -13.08 -12.29 -4.58
C GLY A 429 -11.76 -11.97 -5.28
N SER A 430 -11.07 -10.90 -4.87
CA SER A 430 -9.68 -10.64 -5.24
C SER A 430 -8.75 -11.66 -4.59
N GLN A 431 -7.59 -11.92 -5.22
CA GLN A 431 -6.65 -12.96 -4.78
C GLN A 431 -5.66 -12.47 -3.72
N GLY A 432 -5.48 -11.15 -3.58
CA GLY A 432 -4.54 -10.64 -2.62
C GLY A 432 -3.98 -9.27 -2.99
N LEU A 433 -2.80 -8.99 -2.48
CA LEU A 433 -2.12 -7.71 -2.72
C LEU A 433 -0.64 -7.89 -3.04
N GLU A 434 -0.08 -6.88 -3.71
CA GLU A 434 1.34 -6.66 -3.90
C GLU A 434 1.73 -5.35 -3.22
N TRP A 435 2.60 -5.44 -2.22
CA TRP A 435 3.14 -4.31 -1.50
C TRP A 435 4.42 -3.83 -2.19
N CYS A 436 4.40 -2.58 -2.66
CA CYS A 436 5.63 -1.91 -3.07
C CYS A 436 6.42 -1.57 -1.81
N GLU A 437 7.62 -2.09 -1.70
CA GLU A 437 8.47 -1.89 -0.52
C GLU A 437 8.77 -0.41 -0.25
N PRO A 438 9.12 -0.02 0.98
CA PRO A 438 9.73 1.27 1.28
C PRO A 438 10.99 1.52 0.42
N LEU A 439 11.39 2.77 0.28
CA LEU A 439 12.47 3.20 -0.63
C LEU A 439 12.18 2.96 -2.11
N THR A 440 10.93 2.67 -2.46
CA THR A 440 10.49 2.57 -3.84
C THR A 440 10.18 3.96 -4.39
N PHE A 441 10.85 4.33 -5.47
CA PHE A 441 10.75 5.67 -6.05
C PHE A 441 10.43 5.58 -7.54
N LYS A 442 9.43 6.33 -7.96
CA LYS A 442 9.07 6.46 -9.36
C LYS A 442 9.66 7.74 -9.92
N GLY A 443 10.37 7.65 -11.04
CA GLY A 443 10.99 8.79 -11.70
C GLY A 443 12.18 9.38 -10.93
N ARG A 444 12.86 8.58 -10.14
CA ARG A 444 14.01 9.00 -9.34
C ARG A 444 15.22 9.29 -10.22
N GLU A 445 15.93 10.36 -9.90
CA GLU A 445 17.27 10.62 -10.47
C GLU A 445 18.39 9.95 -9.68
N GLY A 446 18.08 9.39 -8.49
CA GLY A 446 19.06 8.83 -7.57
C GLY A 446 19.79 9.91 -6.74
N THR A 447 20.47 9.47 -5.68
CA THR A 447 21.34 10.35 -4.87
C THR A 447 22.73 10.51 -5.48
N GLY A 448 23.08 9.67 -6.47
CA GLY A 448 24.41 9.55 -7.00
C GLY A 448 25.42 8.91 -6.04
N ILE A 449 24.95 8.37 -4.91
CA ILE A 449 25.78 7.74 -3.86
C ILE A 449 25.47 6.25 -3.81
N ALA A 450 26.47 5.42 -4.07
CA ALA A 450 26.37 3.98 -3.91
C ALA A 450 25.99 3.65 -2.45
N HIS A 451 25.04 2.71 -2.28
CA HIS A 451 24.48 2.33 -0.98
C HIS A 451 23.79 3.47 -0.21
N GLY A 452 23.36 4.53 -0.91
CA GLY A 452 22.72 5.70 -0.29
C GLY A 452 21.20 5.64 -0.16
N ARG A 453 20.55 4.49 -0.43
CA ARG A 453 19.08 4.37 -0.48
C ARG A 453 18.37 4.77 0.81
N THR A 454 18.94 4.51 1.97
CA THR A 454 18.33 4.80 3.27
C THR A 454 18.36 6.26 3.66
N GLY A 455 19.18 7.08 3.00
CA GLY A 455 19.26 8.52 3.19
C GLY A 455 19.88 9.01 4.48
N TYR A 456 20.56 8.16 5.27
CA TYR A 456 21.21 8.60 6.51
C TYR A 456 22.51 9.39 6.26
N ALA A 457 22.61 10.57 6.86
CA ALA A 457 23.87 11.31 7.03
C ALA A 457 24.66 10.75 8.22
N ASP A 458 23.99 10.37 9.31
CA ASP A 458 24.59 9.64 10.43
C ASP A 458 24.76 8.16 10.06
N ARG A 459 25.95 7.81 9.59
CA ARG A 459 26.30 6.44 9.16
C ARG A 459 26.19 5.39 10.26
N SER A 460 26.12 5.77 11.53
CA SER A 460 25.89 4.84 12.63
C SER A 460 24.46 4.33 12.69
N LEU A 461 23.56 4.92 11.90
CA LEU A 461 22.17 4.49 11.71
C LEU A 461 21.98 3.64 10.44
N GLU A 462 22.99 3.53 9.58
CA GLU A 462 22.89 2.75 8.35
C GLU A 462 22.67 1.26 8.69
N PRO A 463 21.66 0.60 8.13
CA PRO A 463 21.50 -0.84 8.29
C PRO A 463 22.47 -1.61 7.39
N THR A 464 22.62 -2.92 7.61
CA THR A 464 23.44 -3.79 6.76
C THR A 464 22.88 -3.87 5.35
N ASP A 465 21.60 -4.19 5.23
CA ASP A 465 20.84 -4.11 3.98
C ASP A 465 19.78 -3.02 4.14
N ASP A 466 19.39 -2.35 3.06
CA ASP A 466 18.43 -1.24 3.09
C ASP A 466 17.06 -1.66 3.66
N TRP A 467 16.63 -2.90 3.41
CA TRP A 467 15.38 -3.45 3.92
C TRP A 467 15.39 -3.77 5.43
N ASP A 468 16.54 -3.92 6.06
CA ASP A 468 16.63 -4.17 7.51
C ASP A 468 15.96 -3.06 8.33
N LYS A 469 16.04 -1.82 7.85
CA LYS A 469 15.34 -0.68 8.47
C LYS A 469 13.83 -0.96 8.62
N TYR A 470 13.25 -1.72 7.70
CA TYR A 470 11.81 -1.98 7.59
C TYR A 470 11.43 -3.41 7.95
N ALA A 471 12.35 -4.19 8.53
CA ALA A 471 12.16 -5.62 8.83
C ALA A 471 10.86 -5.89 9.62
N TYR A 472 10.51 -5.02 10.56
CA TYR A 472 9.26 -5.15 11.31
C TYR A 472 8.03 -4.93 10.42
N GLY A 473 8.04 -3.99 9.50
CA GLY A 473 6.99 -3.77 8.51
C GLY A 473 6.78 -4.99 7.62
N TYR A 474 7.87 -5.60 7.10
CA TYR A 474 7.80 -6.86 6.35
C TYR A 474 7.18 -8.00 7.16
N ARG A 475 7.58 -8.12 8.43
CA ARG A 475 7.00 -9.12 9.34
C ARG A 475 5.50 -8.95 9.50
N LEU A 476 5.04 -7.74 9.72
CA LEU A 476 3.61 -7.45 9.89
C LEU A 476 2.83 -7.70 8.61
N VAL A 477 3.27 -7.11 7.48
CA VAL A 477 2.55 -7.25 6.21
C VAL A 477 2.50 -8.72 5.80
N GLY A 478 3.62 -9.43 5.78
CA GLY A 478 3.65 -10.82 5.34
C GLY A 478 2.79 -11.73 6.22
N ARG A 479 2.95 -11.68 7.55
CA ARG A 479 2.24 -12.56 8.48
C ARG A 479 0.76 -12.22 8.61
N LEU A 480 0.38 -10.94 8.64
CA LEU A 480 -1.00 -10.51 8.81
C LEU A 480 -1.81 -10.45 7.50
N THR A 481 -1.16 -10.47 6.35
CA THR A 481 -1.85 -10.77 5.08
C THR A 481 -2.01 -12.28 4.85
N TYR A 482 -1.15 -13.10 5.47
CA TYR A 482 -1.34 -14.56 5.51
C TYR A 482 -2.50 -14.93 6.45
N ASP A 483 -2.49 -14.42 7.68
CA ASP A 483 -3.54 -14.65 8.69
C ASP A 483 -3.81 -13.36 9.46
N PRO A 484 -4.89 -12.61 9.11
CA PRO A 484 -5.24 -11.36 9.78
C PRO A 484 -5.59 -11.50 11.26
N ASP A 485 -5.89 -12.71 11.70
CA ASP A 485 -6.27 -13.03 13.08
C ASP A 485 -5.15 -13.75 13.84
N ALA A 486 -3.93 -13.74 13.27
CA ALA A 486 -2.76 -14.35 13.88
C ALA A 486 -2.49 -13.79 15.30
N PRO A 487 -2.06 -14.64 16.23
CA PRO A 487 -1.74 -14.20 17.60
C PRO A 487 -0.50 -13.29 17.61
N ALA A 488 -0.54 -12.29 18.50
CA ALA A 488 0.45 -11.21 18.55
C ALA A 488 1.90 -11.69 18.86
N ASP A 489 2.08 -12.87 19.43
CA ASP A 489 3.40 -13.43 19.67
C ASP A 489 4.21 -13.62 18.37
N GLN A 490 3.54 -13.79 17.21
CA GLN A 490 4.20 -13.97 15.93
C GLN A 490 5.04 -12.76 15.48
N TRP A 491 4.74 -11.55 15.93
CA TRP A 491 5.53 -10.37 15.63
C TRP A 491 6.21 -9.75 16.85
N ARG A 492 5.62 -9.88 18.05
CA ARG A 492 6.18 -9.30 19.29
C ARG A 492 7.47 -9.96 19.74
N ARG A 493 7.67 -11.25 19.41
CA ARG A 493 8.91 -11.95 19.80
C ARG A 493 10.16 -11.30 19.19
N ALA A 494 10.07 -10.79 17.96
CA ALA A 494 11.18 -10.07 17.35
C ALA A 494 11.47 -8.75 18.09
N LEU A 495 10.45 -8.00 18.45
CA LEU A 495 10.61 -6.75 19.20
C LEU A 495 11.22 -6.98 20.59
N ALA A 496 10.94 -8.11 21.22
CA ALA A 496 11.50 -8.43 22.52
C ALA A 496 13.04 -8.57 22.47
N GLY A 497 13.61 -8.95 21.32
CA GLY A 497 15.05 -9.01 21.11
C GLY A 497 15.71 -7.63 21.15
N SER A 498 15.19 -6.68 20.38
CA SER A 498 15.77 -5.32 20.25
C SER A 498 15.35 -4.38 21.39
N PHE A 499 14.10 -4.46 21.85
CA PHE A 499 13.52 -3.50 22.81
C PHE A 499 13.36 -4.07 24.24
N GLY A 500 13.61 -5.36 24.47
CA GLY A 500 13.50 -5.98 25.79
C GLY A 500 12.18 -5.68 26.50
N ALA A 501 12.24 -5.16 27.71
CA ALA A 501 11.07 -4.81 28.54
C ALA A 501 10.24 -3.65 27.94
N THR A 502 10.77 -2.85 27.02
CA THR A 502 10.09 -1.72 26.40
C THR A 502 9.42 -2.06 25.07
N ALA A 503 9.47 -3.33 24.62
CA ALA A 503 8.92 -3.78 23.34
C ALA A 503 7.44 -3.40 23.11
N SER A 504 6.58 -3.54 24.14
CA SER A 504 5.17 -3.15 24.03
C SER A 504 4.98 -1.63 23.89
N ALA A 505 5.84 -0.84 24.51
CA ALA A 505 5.80 0.62 24.37
C ALA A 505 6.29 1.05 22.97
N ALA A 506 7.34 0.42 22.45
CA ALA A 506 7.84 0.63 21.10
C ALA A 506 6.80 0.28 20.04
N GLU A 507 6.16 -0.90 20.15
CA GLU A 507 5.05 -1.31 19.27
C GLU A 507 3.92 -0.28 19.26
N SER A 508 3.45 0.14 20.44
CA SER A 508 2.37 1.12 20.56
C SER A 508 2.74 2.48 19.96
N ALA A 509 3.99 2.91 20.17
CA ALA A 509 4.50 4.16 19.63
C ALA A 509 4.54 4.13 18.10
N LEU A 510 5.13 3.09 17.52
CA LEU A 510 5.23 2.96 16.06
C LEU A 510 3.86 2.75 15.43
N ALA A 511 2.97 1.95 16.02
CA ALA A 511 1.62 1.75 15.51
C ALA A 511 0.84 3.06 15.44
N SER A 512 0.92 3.89 16.47
CA SER A 512 0.30 5.22 16.47
C SER A 512 0.91 6.13 15.39
N ALA A 513 2.24 6.18 15.31
CA ALA A 513 2.95 6.99 14.31
C ALA A 513 2.63 6.57 12.87
N SER A 514 2.53 5.27 12.62
CA SER A 514 2.29 4.68 11.29
C SER A 514 0.91 4.99 10.71
N ARG A 515 -0.06 5.41 11.52
CA ARG A 515 -1.41 5.81 11.07
C ARG A 515 -1.51 7.29 10.68
N ILE A 516 -0.51 8.11 11.01
CA ILE A 516 -0.54 9.56 10.79
C ILE A 516 -0.59 9.89 9.30
N LEU A 517 0.42 9.48 8.54
CA LEU A 517 0.51 9.81 7.12
C LEU A 517 -0.57 9.14 6.26
N PRO A 518 -0.96 7.89 6.48
CA PRO A 518 -2.12 7.30 5.80
C PRO A 518 -3.43 8.08 6.02
N LEU A 519 -3.69 8.59 7.23
CA LEU A 519 -4.85 9.43 7.50
C LEU A 519 -4.79 10.77 6.77
N VAL A 520 -3.63 11.44 6.78
CA VAL A 520 -3.42 12.67 6.01
C VAL A 520 -3.67 12.43 4.53
N THR A 521 -3.14 11.33 3.98
CA THR A 521 -3.27 10.95 2.58
C THR A 521 -4.72 10.88 2.10
N VAL A 522 -5.61 10.29 2.89
CA VAL A 522 -7.00 10.10 2.47
C VAL A 522 -7.88 11.30 2.76
N ALA A 523 -7.60 12.01 3.84
CA ALA A 523 -8.43 13.13 4.29
C ALA A 523 -8.12 14.46 3.58
N HIS A 524 -6.87 14.69 3.19
CA HIS A 524 -6.42 15.93 2.57
C HIS A 524 -5.25 15.66 1.63
N HIS A 525 -5.50 15.58 0.33
CA HIS A 525 -4.49 15.12 -0.61
C HIS A 525 -4.44 15.94 -1.90
N ALA A 526 -3.33 16.62 -2.13
CA ALA A 526 -3.17 17.52 -3.26
C ALA A 526 -3.12 16.79 -4.60
N SER A 527 -2.44 15.65 -4.69
CA SER A 527 -2.33 14.86 -5.91
C SER A 527 -2.38 13.35 -5.63
N ALA A 528 -3.13 12.62 -6.45
CA ALA A 528 -3.16 11.16 -6.43
C ALA A 528 -1.86 10.53 -6.98
N SER A 529 -1.03 11.32 -7.68
CA SER A 529 0.28 10.89 -8.16
C SER A 529 1.36 11.12 -7.11
N ASN A 530 2.15 10.11 -6.83
CA ASN A 530 3.27 10.21 -5.90
C ASN A 530 4.45 11.03 -6.43
N ASN A 531 4.44 11.40 -7.70
CA ASN A 531 5.43 12.33 -8.29
C ASN A 531 5.16 13.78 -7.94
N TYR A 532 3.98 14.11 -7.40
CA TYR A 532 3.55 15.48 -7.14
C TYR A 532 3.18 15.75 -5.70
N PHE A 533 3.05 14.74 -4.88
CA PHE A 533 2.79 14.88 -3.46
C PHE A 533 3.50 13.81 -2.62
N TRP A 534 4.23 14.27 -1.63
CA TRP A 534 4.98 13.42 -0.71
C TRP A 534 4.81 13.93 0.72
N PRO A 535 3.83 13.39 1.47
CA PRO A 535 3.47 13.94 2.78
C PRO A 535 4.52 13.74 3.88
N GLU A 536 5.48 12.83 3.72
CA GLU A 536 6.64 12.76 4.63
C GLU A 536 7.44 14.04 4.62
N ILE A 537 7.70 14.60 3.43
CA ILE A 537 8.29 15.91 3.24
C ILE A 537 7.28 16.75 2.49
N TYR A 538 6.54 17.55 3.22
CA TYR A 538 5.48 18.38 2.68
C TYR A 538 5.93 19.22 1.49
N THR A 539 5.13 19.23 0.44
CA THR A 539 5.41 19.96 -0.78
C THR A 539 4.66 21.28 -0.83
N ASP A 540 4.67 22.06 0.22
CA ASP A 540 4.19 23.43 0.31
C ASP A 540 2.86 23.76 -0.39
N MET A 541 1.76 23.67 0.34
CA MET A 541 0.44 24.16 -0.08
C MET A 541 0.00 25.24 0.90
N PRO A 542 -0.01 26.53 0.53
CA PRO A 542 -0.33 27.61 1.46
C PRO A 542 -1.82 27.62 1.83
N ILE A 543 -2.14 28.09 3.03
CA ILE A 543 -3.52 28.41 3.45
C ILE A 543 -3.97 29.70 2.79
N VAL A 544 -3.09 30.72 2.78
CA VAL A 544 -3.31 32.00 2.12
C VAL A 544 -2.65 31.97 0.73
N TRP A 545 -3.44 32.08 -0.31
CA TRP A 545 -2.94 32.21 -1.68
C TRP A 545 -3.33 33.59 -2.23
N THR A 546 -2.35 34.30 -2.75
CA THR A 546 -2.55 35.54 -3.52
C THR A 546 -2.21 35.23 -4.98
N ASP A 547 -3.11 35.54 -5.89
CA ASP A 547 -2.92 35.29 -7.33
C ASP A 547 -2.17 36.49 -7.97
N ASP A 548 -1.05 36.86 -7.37
CA ASP A 548 -0.20 37.99 -7.77
C ASP A 548 0.94 37.58 -8.73
N GLY A 549 0.96 36.31 -9.13
CA GLY A 549 1.99 35.77 -10.02
C GLY A 549 3.35 35.53 -9.36
N THR A 550 3.49 35.79 -8.06
CA THR A 550 4.77 35.63 -7.34
C THR A 550 5.03 34.18 -6.89
N ARG A 551 4.01 33.33 -6.85
CA ARG A 551 4.10 31.94 -6.42
C ARG A 551 3.82 30.97 -7.56
N SER A 552 4.69 30.01 -7.77
CA SER A 552 4.45 28.90 -8.68
C SER A 552 3.46 27.90 -8.07
N HIS A 553 2.58 27.35 -8.91
CA HIS A 553 1.69 26.27 -8.50
C HIS A 553 2.55 25.01 -8.21
N PRO A 554 2.48 24.39 -7.01
CA PRO A 554 3.34 23.29 -6.65
C PRO A 554 2.98 21.96 -7.33
N TYR A 555 1.81 21.84 -7.98
CA TYR A 555 1.30 20.59 -8.54
C TYR A 555 0.99 20.75 -10.03
N LEU A 556 1.83 20.16 -10.90
CA LEU A 556 1.71 20.29 -12.35
C LEU A 556 0.57 19.45 -12.95
N ASP A 557 0.21 18.34 -12.31
CA ASP A 557 -0.88 17.46 -12.76
C ASP A 557 -2.27 17.96 -12.34
N SER A 558 -2.32 19.06 -11.61
CA SER A 558 -3.55 19.59 -11.05
C SER A 558 -3.46 21.13 -11.00
N PRO A 559 -4.03 21.84 -11.98
CA PRO A 559 -4.04 23.30 -11.99
C PRO A 559 -4.79 23.90 -10.80
N GLU A 560 -5.65 23.13 -10.18
CA GLU A 560 -6.38 23.40 -8.93
C GLU A 560 -6.22 22.20 -7.99
N PRO A 561 -6.25 22.37 -6.68
CA PRO A 561 -6.41 23.61 -5.90
C PRO A 561 -5.07 24.35 -5.69
N ARG A 562 -5.13 25.66 -5.45
CA ARG A 562 -3.96 26.50 -5.13
C ARG A 562 -3.81 26.77 -3.64
N ARG A 563 -4.83 26.50 -2.83
CA ARG A 563 -4.87 26.74 -1.40
C ARG A 563 -5.18 25.44 -0.64
N PHE A 564 -4.60 25.28 0.53
CA PHE A 564 -4.81 24.15 1.41
C PHE A 564 -6.30 23.91 1.70
N GLY A 565 -7.06 24.96 2.03
CA GLY A 565 -8.50 24.88 2.35
C GLY A 565 -9.38 24.39 1.19
N THR A 566 -8.90 24.40 -0.06
CA THR A 566 -9.66 23.98 -1.24
C THR A 566 -9.25 22.60 -1.76
N VAL A 567 -8.31 21.94 -1.11
CA VAL A 567 -7.93 20.54 -1.43
C VAL A 567 -9.06 19.60 -1.05
N SER A 568 -9.43 18.71 -1.97
CA SER A 568 -10.41 17.67 -1.68
C SER A 568 -9.74 16.43 -1.06
N PRO A 569 -10.48 15.68 -0.23
CA PRO A 569 -10.05 14.34 0.19
C PRO A 569 -9.78 13.42 -1.01
N LEU A 570 -8.89 12.44 -0.85
CA LEU A 570 -8.73 11.38 -1.83
C LEU A 570 -9.98 10.48 -1.88
N ASP A 571 -10.64 10.28 -0.73
CA ASP A 571 -11.94 9.63 -0.63
C ASP A 571 -13.03 10.62 -0.16
N PRO A 572 -13.73 11.28 -1.09
CA PRO A 572 -14.75 12.27 -0.76
C PRO A 572 -16.06 11.67 -0.22
N GLU A 573 -16.23 10.35 -0.24
CA GLU A 573 -17.40 9.70 0.37
C GLU A 573 -17.26 9.55 1.89
N VAL A 574 -16.03 9.48 2.39
CA VAL A 574 -15.73 9.23 3.81
C VAL A 574 -15.30 10.51 4.54
N PHE A 575 -14.63 11.42 3.87
CA PHE A 575 -14.06 12.64 4.46
C PHE A 575 -14.65 13.90 3.83
N SER A 576 -14.93 14.90 4.65
CA SER A 576 -15.36 16.22 4.18
C SER A 576 -14.13 17.07 3.82
N PRO A 577 -14.13 17.77 2.66
CA PRO A 577 -13.13 18.79 2.37
C PRO A 577 -13.31 20.01 3.27
N VAL A 578 -12.22 20.75 3.56
CA VAL A 578 -12.26 21.92 4.47
C VAL A 578 -13.32 22.94 4.05
N ALA A 579 -13.31 23.38 2.79
CA ALA A 579 -14.28 24.36 2.30
C ALA A 579 -15.73 23.82 2.25
N GLY A 580 -15.90 22.50 2.06
CA GLY A 580 -17.20 21.82 2.12
C GLY A 580 -17.75 21.81 3.53
N TYR A 581 -16.94 21.41 4.49
CA TYR A 581 -17.30 21.40 5.91
C TYR A 581 -17.71 22.79 6.43
N VAL A 582 -16.97 23.82 6.03
CA VAL A 582 -17.33 25.21 6.43
C VAL A 582 -18.69 25.60 5.87
N ARG A 583 -19.04 25.24 4.63
CA ARG A 583 -20.38 25.47 4.08
C ARG A 583 -21.45 24.70 4.85
N GLU A 584 -21.23 23.41 5.12
CA GLU A 584 -22.15 22.56 5.91
C GLU A 584 -22.43 23.17 7.29
N LEU A 585 -21.39 23.74 7.94
CA LEU A 585 -21.54 24.46 9.21
C LEU A 585 -22.44 25.69 9.11
N LEU A 586 -22.22 26.52 8.08
CA LEU A 586 -22.93 27.79 7.91
C LEU A 586 -24.37 27.58 7.42
N ASP A 587 -24.61 26.58 6.58
CA ASP A 587 -25.91 26.21 6.05
C ASP A 587 -26.74 25.41 7.07
N GLY A 588 -26.12 24.88 8.14
CA GLY A 588 -26.77 24.05 9.14
C GLY A 588 -27.19 22.66 8.61
N GLU A 589 -26.56 22.17 7.57
CA GLU A 589 -26.80 20.86 6.96
C GLU A 589 -25.68 19.87 7.31
N PRO A 590 -25.77 19.18 8.46
CA PRO A 590 -24.71 18.27 8.90
C PRO A 590 -24.58 17.05 7.96
N ASP A 591 -23.34 16.66 7.70
CA ASP A 591 -22.95 15.49 6.93
C ASP A 591 -22.28 14.46 7.86
N GLY A 592 -22.53 13.17 7.61
CA GLY A 592 -21.98 12.06 8.41
C GLY A 592 -20.50 11.74 8.14
N ARG A 593 -19.87 12.41 7.17
CA ARG A 593 -18.45 12.25 6.84
C ARG A 593 -17.54 12.73 7.98
N MET A 594 -16.32 12.22 8.01
CA MET A 594 -15.32 12.69 8.97
C MET A 594 -14.89 14.12 8.65
N SER A 595 -15.08 15.05 9.59
CA SER A 595 -14.73 16.48 9.41
C SER A 595 -13.21 16.70 9.45
N PRO A 596 -12.70 17.81 8.88
CA PRO A 596 -11.29 18.17 9.01
C PRO A 596 -10.85 18.39 10.47
N LEU A 597 -11.75 18.83 11.35
CA LEU A 597 -11.45 19.01 12.77
C LEU A 597 -11.33 17.67 13.51
N GLN A 598 -12.12 16.66 13.13
CA GLN A 598 -12.00 15.31 13.67
C GLN A 598 -10.73 14.61 13.15
N VAL A 599 -10.38 14.84 11.89
CA VAL A 599 -9.08 14.38 11.36
C VAL A 599 -7.95 15.00 12.18
N ALA A 600 -8.00 16.30 12.46
CA ALA A 600 -7.01 16.97 13.29
C ALA A 600 -6.92 16.39 14.70
N GLU A 601 -8.05 16.13 15.33
CA GLU A 601 -8.11 15.48 16.66
C GLU A 601 -7.52 14.05 16.65
N HIS A 602 -7.80 13.25 15.59
CA HIS A 602 -7.19 11.94 15.42
C HIS A 602 -5.67 12.05 15.29
N LEU A 603 -5.17 13.00 14.48
CA LEU A 603 -3.74 13.22 14.29
C LEU A 603 -3.03 13.64 15.59
N GLU A 604 -3.65 14.52 16.39
CA GLU A 604 -3.13 14.90 17.70
C GLU A 604 -3.06 13.71 18.67
N ARG A 605 -4.12 12.91 18.74
CA ARG A 605 -4.14 11.70 19.59
C ARG A 605 -3.08 10.67 19.18
N LEU A 606 -2.90 10.46 17.88
CA LEU A 606 -1.88 9.58 17.33
C LEU A 606 -0.47 10.10 17.64
N ALA A 607 -0.22 11.39 17.44
CA ALA A 607 1.06 12.02 17.77
C ALA A 607 1.39 11.91 19.27
N ASP A 608 0.42 12.17 20.14
CA ASP A 608 0.58 12.05 21.59
C ASP A 608 0.78 10.61 22.05
N GLY A 609 0.09 9.66 21.41
CA GLY A 609 0.29 8.23 21.63
C GLY A 609 1.71 7.79 21.27
N SER A 610 2.21 8.27 20.12
CA SER A 610 3.55 8.01 19.65
C SER A 610 4.62 8.54 20.62
N VAL A 611 4.47 9.78 21.06
CA VAL A 611 5.40 10.43 21.99
C VAL A 611 5.42 9.71 23.34
N ARG A 612 4.24 9.46 23.95
CA ARG A 612 4.16 8.73 25.22
C ARG A 612 4.77 7.34 25.17
N GLY A 613 4.64 6.65 24.05
CA GLY A 613 5.21 5.32 23.88
C GLY A 613 6.73 5.37 23.74
N ILE A 614 7.25 6.28 22.89
CA ILE A 614 8.68 6.37 22.63
C ILE A 614 9.47 6.91 23.84
N GLU A 615 8.88 7.80 24.64
CA GLU A 615 9.49 8.26 25.91
C GLU A 615 9.76 7.13 26.89
N ARG A 616 8.92 6.11 26.92
CA ARG A 616 9.15 4.91 27.74
C ARG A 616 10.32 4.08 27.25
N VAL A 617 10.58 4.09 25.93
CA VAL A 617 11.75 3.45 25.34
C VAL A 617 13.01 4.22 25.69
N GLU A 618 12.98 5.56 25.62
CA GLU A 618 14.11 6.45 25.93
C GLU A 618 14.51 6.44 27.41
N ILE A 619 13.57 6.22 28.33
CA ILE A 619 13.86 6.10 29.77
C ILE A 619 14.66 4.82 30.09
N GLY A 620 14.65 3.84 29.19
CA GLY A 620 15.47 2.63 29.30
C GLY A 620 16.98 2.94 29.33
N PRO A 621 17.83 1.93 29.56
CA PRO A 621 19.27 2.12 29.47
C PRO A 621 19.66 2.69 28.11
N PRO A 622 20.60 3.66 28.02
CA PRO A 622 21.10 4.13 26.74
C PRO A 622 21.54 2.94 25.88
N THR A 623 20.98 2.83 24.69
CA THR A 623 21.31 1.73 23.77
C THR A 623 22.21 2.22 22.65
N ALA A 624 23.21 1.40 22.31
CA ALA A 624 23.98 1.54 21.09
C ALA A 624 23.28 0.91 19.87
N ASP A 625 22.15 0.21 20.09
CA ASP A 625 21.40 -0.46 19.03
C ASP A 625 20.86 0.54 18.01
N ALA A 626 21.31 0.41 16.77
CA ALA A 626 20.96 1.29 15.68
C ALA A 626 19.47 1.18 15.32
N GLU A 627 18.83 0.00 15.46
CA GLU A 627 17.41 -0.20 15.21
C GLU A 627 16.58 0.63 16.18
N VAL A 628 16.85 0.54 17.46
CA VAL A 628 16.14 1.32 18.50
C VAL A 628 16.30 2.82 18.25
N ARG A 629 17.52 3.27 17.91
CA ARG A 629 17.77 4.69 17.59
C ARG A 629 17.02 5.16 16.36
N ARG A 630 16.95 4.34 15.28
CA ARG A 630 16.15 4.64 14.09
C ARG A 630 14.67 4.81 14.45
N TRP A 631 14.12 3.91 15.25
CA TRP A 631 12.73 4.00 15.67
C TRP A 631 12.43 5.26 16.48
N ILE A 632 13.33 5.62 17.43
CA ILE A 632 13.16 6.85 18.23
C ILE A 632 13.08 8.08 17.31
N VAL A 633 14.02 8.22 16.38
CA VAL A 633 14.07 9.36 15.47
C VAL A 633 12.83 9.41 14.58
N ASP A 634 12.52 8.33 13.89
CA ASP A 634 11.45 8.30 12.90
C ASP A 634 10.06 8.48 13.54
N VAL A 635 9.82 7.86 14.70
CA VAL A 635 8.57 8.03 15.46
C VAL A 635 8.39 9.49 15.92
N ARG A 636 9.47 10.13 16.35
CA ARG A 636 9.45 11.53 16.74
C ARG A 636 9.16 12.46 15.56
N ILE A 637 9.76 12.21 14.40
CA ILE A 637 9.45 12.95 13.16
C ILE A 637 7.99 12.77 12.78
N LEU A 638 7.49 11.53 12.76
CA LEU A 638 6.09 11.23 12.42
C LEU A 638 5.11 11.92 13.38
N ALA A 639 5.40 11.91 14.69
CA ALA A 639 4.57 12.61 15.68
C ALA A 639 4.54 14.14 15.44
N ALA A 640 5.68 14.73 15.09
CA ALA A 640 5.77 16.14 14.76
C ALA A 640 4.99 16.47 13.47
N LEU A 641 5.09 15.62 12.43
CA LEU A 641 4.26 15.72 11.22
C LEU A 641 2.76 15.62 11.52
N GLY A 642 2.37 14.72 12.44
CA GLY A 642 0.97 14.60 12.88
C GLY A 642 0.45 15.91 13.50
N ARG A 643 1.22 16.53 14.37
CA ARG A 643 0.89 17.84 14.97
C ARG A 643 0.87 18.96 13.94
N PHE A 644 1.81 18.95 12.97
CA PHE A 644 1.83 19.92 11.88
C PHE A 644 0.53 19.86 11.06
N PHE A 645 0.15 18.69 10.56
CA PHE A 645 -1.06 18.55 9.74
C PHE A 645 -2.34 18.82 10.54
N ALA A 646 -2.39 18.43 11.81
CA ALA A 646 -3.50 18.79 12.69
C ALA A 646 -3.66 20.30 12.84
N GLY A 647 -2.58 21.00 13.17
CA GLY A 647 -2.58 22.45 13.28
C GLY A 647 -2.94 23.14 11.98
N LYS A 648 -2.44 22.65 10.85
CA LYS A 648 -2.72 23.20 9.53
C LYS A 648 -4.18 22.99 9.10
N LEU A 649 -4.79 21.82 9.38
CA LEU A 649 -6.21 21.57 9.16
C LEU A 649 -7.10 22.52 9.99
N ARG A 650 -6.79 22.66 11.30
CA ARG A 650 -7.51 23.61 12.17
C ARG A 650 -7.38 25.04 11.66
N SER A 651 -6.17 25.46 11.32
CA SER A 651 -5.92 26.78 10.74
C SER A 651 -6.72 27.01 9.46
N ALA A 652 -6.76 26.03 8.56
CA ALA A 652 -7.50 26.14 7.31
C ALA A 652 -9.02 26.26 7.53
N VAL A 653 -9.61 25.52 8.48
CA VAL A 653 -11.04 25.64 8.82
C VAL A 653 -11.34 27.03 9.33
N TRP A 654 -10.56 27.53 10.29
CA TRP A 654 -10.76 28.88 10.84
C TRP A 654 -10.53 29.99 9.82
N TYR A 655 -9.59 29.80 8.91
CA TYR A 655 -9.35 30.74 7.81
C TYR A 655 -10.52 30.77 6.80
N GLU A 656 -11.08 29.62 6.42
CA GLU A 656 -12.24 29.57 5.52
C GLU A 656 -13.50 30.11 6.20
N LEU A 657 -13.69 29.92 7.52
CA LEU A 657 -14.75 30.56 8.30
C LEU A 657 -14.60 32.09 8.29
N HIS A 658 -13.37 32.61 8.52
CA HIS A 658 -13.10 34.04 8.37
C HIS A 658 -13.45 34.57 6.98
N ARG A 659 -13.05 33.82 5.95
CA ARG A 659 -13.35 34.22 4.55
C ARG A 659 -14.85 34.29 4.27
N ALA A 660 -15.62 33.37 4.83
CA ALA A 660 -17.06 33.29 4.61
C ALA A 660 -17.87 34.33 5.45
N THR A 661 -17.41 34.64 6.66
CA THR A 661 -18.16 35.45 7.64
C THR A 661 -17.57 36.83 7.87
N GLY A 662 -16.31 37.10 7.56
CA GLY A 662 -15.59 38.31 7.94
C GLY A 662 -15.18 38.37 9.42
N GLU A 663 -15.45 37.31 10.21
CA GLU A 663 -15.18 37.32 11.65
C GLU A 663 -13.66 37.29 11.92
N ARG A 664 -13.18 38.35 12.56
CA ARG A 664 -11.75 38.57 12.87
C ARG A 664 -11.21 37.56 13.90
N ALA A 665 -12.06 37.12 14.86
CA ALA A 665 -11.67 36.14 15.85
C ALA A 665 -11.31 34.79 15.20
N SER A 666 -12.01 34.39 14.15
CA SER A 666 -11.69 33.20 13.35
C SER A 666 -10.32 33.32 12.69
N LEU A 667 -9.97 34.49 12.14
CA LEU A 667 -8.63 34.74 11.56
C LEU A 667 -7.53 34.64 12.63
N GLN A 668 -7.76 35.17 13.84
CA GLN A 668 -6.80 35.08 14.94
C GLN A 668 -6.55 33.60 15.32
N ARG A 669 -7.62 32.80 15.44
CA ARG A 669 -7.49 31.38 15.71
C ARG A 669 -6.73 30.64 14.59
N ALA A 670 -6.95 31.01 13.33
CA ALA A 670 -6.21 30.47 12.21
C ALA A 670 -4.70 30.75 12.33
N VAL A 671 -4.32 32.00 12.70
CA VAL A 671 -2.92 32.38 12.93
C VAL A 671 -2.32 31.56 14.07
N ASP A 672 -3.03 31.39 15.18
CA ASP A 672 -2.53 30.67 16.36
C ASP A 672 -2.28 29.19 16.04
N HIS A 673 -3.19 28.54 15.30
CA HIS A 673 -3.02 27.15 14.86
C HIS A 673 -1.89 26.98 13.83
N LEU A 674 -1.71 27.92 12.90
CA LEU A 674 -0.62 27.83 11.93
C LEU A 674 0.74 28.08 12.59
N ALA A 675 0.81 28.96 13.60
CA ALA A 675 2.03 29.16 14.37
C ALA A 675 2.44 27.88 15.12
N ALA A 676 1.48 27.20 15.76
CA ALA A 676 1.74 25.93 16.42
C ALA A 676 2.15 24.83 15.41
N ALA A 677 1.55 24.82 14.22
CA ALA A 677 1.94 23.90 13.14
C ALA A 677 3.39 24.17 12.68
N ARG A 678 3.78 25.44 12.48
CA ARG A 678 5.15 25.82 12.14
C ARG A 678 6.16 25.31 13.18
N ASP A 679 5.85 25.45 14.47
CA ASP A 679 6.71 24.98 15.54
C ASP A 679 6.87 23.44 15.53
N ALA A 680 5.78 22.71 15.25
CA ALA A 680 5.81 21.26 15.07
C ALA A 680 6.68 20.83 13.87
N TRP A 681 6.60 21.57 12.74
CA TRP A 681 7.48 21.32 11.60
C TRP A 681 8.94 21.60 11.92
N SER A 682 9.23 22.64 12.68
CA SER A 682 10.58 22.95 13.13
C SER A 682 11.17 21.83 13.99
N ASP A 683 10.36 21.22 14.88
CA ASP A 683 10.77 20.05 15.68
C ASP A 683 11.07 18.84 14.76
N ALA A 684 10.25 18.60 13.73
CA ALA A 684 10.52 17.55 12.75
C ALA A 684 11.85 17.78 12.02
N ALA A 685 12.11 19.02 11.56
CA ALA A 685 13.32 19.38 10.83
C ALA A 685 14.58 19.24 11.68
N GLU A 686 14.54 19.60 12.96
CA GLU A 686 15.64 19.42 13.90
C GLU A 686 15.97 17.94 14.09
N ARG A 687 14.97 17.10 14.31
CA ARG A 687 15.14 15.64 14.51
C ARG A 687 15.62 14.94 13.25
N ALA A 688 15.23 15.43 12.08
CA ALA A 688 15.60 14.90 10.78
C ALA A 688 17.07 15.22 10.40
N SER A 689 17.83 15.94 11.23
CA SER A 689 19.26 16.24 10.99
C SER A 689 20.16 15.01 10.80
N VAL A 690 19.67 13.82 11.15
CA VAL A 690 20.35 12.53 10.89
C VAL A 690 20.27 12.09 9.42
N TYR A 691 19.40 12.71 8.62
CA TYR A 691 19.23 12.43 7.20
C TYR A 691 20.04 13.40 6.34
N VAL A 692 20.36 12.97 5.11
CA VAL A 692 21.09 13.81 4.16
C VAL A 692 20.26 15.03 3.77
N PRO A 693 20.90 16.18 3.49
CA PRO A 693 20.18 17.40 3.17
C PRO A 693 19.47 17.37 1.79
N ASP A 694 19.83 16.46 0.90
CA ASP A 694 19.24 16.33 -0.44
C ASP A 694 18.64 14.94 -0.65
N LEU A 695 17.59 14.65 0.10
CA LEU A 695 16.78 13.47 -0.14
C LEU A 695 16.10 13.60 -1.50
N THR A 696 16.24 12.59 -2.36
CA THR A 696 15.73 12.63 -3.73
C THR A 696 14.73 11.50 -3.97
N PHE A 697 13.46 11.84 -4.27
CA PHE A 697 12.36 10.89 -4.44
C PHE A 697 11.61 11.04 -5.76
N GLY A 698 12.16 11.79 -6.69
CA GLY A 698 11.58 11.99 -7.99
C GLY A 698 12.35 13.06 -8.77
N PRO A 699 12.02 13.24 -10.05
CA PRO A 699 12.74 14.15 -10.95
C PRO A 699 12.45 15.64 -10.64
N GLU A 700 11.37 15.92 -9.92
CA GLU A 700 10.91 17.29 -9.67
C GLU A 700 11.58 17.88 -8.43
N ALA A 701 12.02 19.12 -8.53
CA ALA A 701 12.71 19.83 -7.43
C ALA A 701 11.93 19.81 -6.09
N ARG A 702 10.60 19.80 -6.12
CA ARG A 702 9.73 19.72 -4.93
C ARG A 702 9.78 18.37 -4.23
N LEU A 703 10.24 17.31 -4.91
CA LEU A 703 10.45 15.98 -4.35
C LEU A 703 11.89 15.76 -3.90
N ARG A 704 12.63 16.83 -3.74
CA ARG A 704 14.03 16.84 -3.30
C ARG A 704 14.19 17.76 -2.08
N GLY A 705 15.26 17.54 -1.33
CA GLY A 705 15.66 18.37 -0.19
C GLY A 705 15.38 17.74 1.15
N HIS A 706 15.20 18.58 2.15
CA HIS A 706 15.07 18.21 3.56
C HIS A 706 13.89 18.95 4.20
N TRP A 707 13.41 18.51 5.35
CA TRP A 707 12.35 19.18 6.10
C TRP A 707 12.67 20.66 6.39
N VAL A 708 13.92 20.98 6.65
CA VAL A 708 14.35 22.37 6.90
C VAL A 708 14.08 23.30 5.71
N ASP A 709 14.12 22.79 4.50
CA ASP A 709 13.93 23.56 3.27
C ASP A 709 12.49 24.04 3.09
N ARG A 710 11.54 23.46 3.84
CA ARG A 710 10.12 23.84 3.78
C ARG A 710 9.75 24.95 4.77
N LEU A 711 10.56 25.19 5.79
CA LEU A 711 10.27 26.21 6.81
C LEU A 711 10.05 27.61 6.24
N PRO A 712 10.87 28.14 5.29
CA PRO A 712 10.65 29.47 4.75
C PRO A 712 9.26 29.65 4.12
N ALA A 713 8.73 28.65 3.43
CA ALA A 713 7.42 28.72 2.81
C ALA A 713 6.29 28.68 3.86
N ILE A 714 6.43 27.86 4.91
CA ILE A 714 5.48 27.82 6.04
C ILE A 714 5.47 29.15 6.79
N GLU A 715 6.64 29.74 7.00
CA GLU A 715 6.76 31.06 7.65
C GLU A 715 6.18 32.19 6.81
N ALA A 716 6.36 32.15 5.48
CA ALA A 716 5.75 33.12 4.56
C ALA A 716 4.23 33.05 4.61
N ASP A 717 3.64 31.85 4.61
CA ASP A 717 2.19 31.65 4.72
C ASP A 717 1.64 32.20 6.06
N LEU A 718 2.36 31.94 7.16
CA LEU A 718 2.03 32.50 8.48
C LEU A 718 2.12 34.04 8.51
N GLN A 719 3.13 34.60 7.86
CA GLN A 719 3.30 36.06 7.78
C GLN A 719 2.18 36.68 6.97
N ASP A 720 1.82 36.12 5.81
CA ASP A 720 0.69 36.58 4.99
C ASP A 720 -0.61 36.60 5.79
N MET A 721 -0.84 35.58 6.61
CA MET A 721 -2.03 35.51 7.46
C MET A 721 -2.00 36.55 8.58
N ARG A 722 -0.83 36.84 9.19
CA ARG A 722 -0.64 37.94 10.18
C ARG A 722 -0.83 39.30 9.57
N ASP A 723 -0.40 39.53 8.33
CA ASP A 723 -0.58 40.81 7.66
C ASP A 723 -2.07 41.06 7.38
N ARG A 724 -2.83 40.07 6.96
CA ARG A 724 -4.30 40.19 6.87
C ARG A 724 -4.96 40.46 8.21
N LEU A 725 -4.44 39.91 9.28
CA LEU A 725 -4.94 40.22 10.63
C LEU A 725 -4.66 41.68 11.05
N ARG A 726 -3.66 42.35 10.49
CA ARG A 726 -3.35 43.76 10.75
C ARG A 726 -4.20 44.72 9.92
N GLU A 727 -4.80 44.23 8.82
CA GLU A 727 -5.71 45.02 8.01
C GLU A 727 -6.93 45.48 8.82
N PRO A 728 -7.47 46.70 8.56
CA PRO A 728 -8.69 47.17 9.23
C PRO A 728 -9.84 46.16 9.02
N ALA A 729 -10.60 45.89 10.05
CA ALA A 729 -11.76 45.01 9.94
C ALA A 729 -12.78 45.57 8.93
N ALA A 730 -13.22 44.74 7.98
CA ALA A 730 -14.36 45.12 7.13
C ALA A 730 -15.61 45.31 8.00
N ALA A 731 -16.43 46.32 7.67
CA ALA A 731 -17.54 46.80 8.52
C ALA A 731 -18.73 45.80 8.66
N HIS A 732 -18.62 44.58 8.19
CA HIS A 732 -19.73 43.60 8.11
C HIS A 732 -19.33 42.27 8.70
N GLY A 733 -19.49 42.09 10.01
CA GLY A 733 -19.63 40.77 10.61
C GLY A 733 -21.11 40.39 10.60
N ASN A 734 -21.44 39.18 10.13
CA ASN A 734 -22.85 38.73 10.03
C ASN A 734 -23.51 38.41 11.38
N GLY A 735 -22.88 38.70 12.52
CA GLY A 735 -23.45 38.49 13.85
C GLY A 735 -23.58 37.00 14.24
N VAL A 736 -22.99 36.09 13.49
CA VAL A 736 -22.99 34.65 13.74
C VAL A 736 -21.89 34.31 14.74
N ASP A 737 -22.25 33.65 15.85
CA ASP A 737 -21.25 33.06 16.77
C ASP A 737 -20.63 31.81 16.13
N VAL A 738 -19.57 32.00 15.36
CA VAL A 738 -18.88 30.92 14.61
C VAL A 738 -18.28 29.91 15.58
N ALA A 739 -17.82 30.31 16.75
CA ALA A 739 -17.27 29.37 17.72
C ALA A 739 -18.34 28.43 18.29
N ALA A 740 -19.53 28.98 18.59
CA ALA A 740 -20.64 28.15 19.04
C ALA A 740 -21.13 27.18 17.96
N LEU A 741 -21.07 27.56 16.68
CA LEU A 741 -21.40 26.67 15.55
C LEU A 741 -20.41 25.51 15.45
N VAL A 742 -19.12 25.79 15.49
CA VAL A 742 -18.06 24.75 15.47
C VAL A 742 -18.21 23.82 16.66
N ASP A 743 -18.36 24.34 17.87
CA ASP A 743 -18.54 23.54 19.08
C ASP A 743 -19.80 22.65 19.03
N ALA A 744 -20.87 23.15 18.41
CA ALA A 744 -22.10 22.36 18.27
C ALA A 744 -21.95 21.20 17.26
N ALA A 745 -21.26 21.44 16.15
CA ALA A 745 -21.06 20.44 15.11
C ALA A 745 -20.07 19.35 15.54
N GLU A 746 -19.03 19.70 16.32
CA GLU A 746 -18.08 18.70 16.83
C GLU A 746 -18.68 17.81 17.94
N ARG A 747 -19.80 18.18 18.53
CA ARG A 747 -20.58 17.32 19.45
C ARG A 747 -21.46 16.36 18.67
N ARG A 748 -20.83 15.32 18.10
CA ARG A 748 -21.57 14.28 17.38
C ARG A 748 -22.59 13.57 18.25
N PRO A 749 -23.71 13.10 17.64
CA PRO A 749 -24.68 12.29 18.37
C PRO A 749 -24.03 10.98 18.80
N VAL A 750 -24.14 10.65 20.07
CA VAL A 750 -23.80 9.33 20.59
C VAL A 750 -25.04 8.45 20.40
N VAL A 751 -25.02 7.63 19.37
CA VAL A 751 -26.06 6.67 19.04
C VAL A 751 -25.47 5.26 18.95
N ASP A 752 -26.19 4.29 19.46
CA ASP A 752 -25.88 2.88 19.32
C ASP A 752 -26.56 2.36 18.06
N ILE A 753 -25.78 1.93 17.09
CA ILE A 753 -26.31 1.44 15.82
C ILE A 753 -26.15 -0.08 15.77
N THR A 754 -27.26 -0.77 15.52
CA THR A 754 -27.30 -2.23 15.35
C THR A 754 -27.78 -2.58 13.96
N HIS A 755 -27.04 -3.45 13.28
CA HIS A 755 -27.39 -3.93 11.96
C HIS A 755 -26.85 -5.35 11.75
N ALA A 756 -27.66 -6.19 11.13
CA ALA A 756 -27.28 -7.53 10.68
C ALA A 756 -27.15 -7.52 9.14
N PRO A 757 -25.94 -7.54 8.58
CA PRO A 757 -25.74 -7.54 7.14
C PRO A 757 -26.39 -8.76 6.48
N PRO A 758 -27.11 -8.59 5.36
CA PRO A 758 -27.64 -9.72 4.60
C PRO A 758 -26.48 -10.58 4.04
N ARG A 759 -26.69 -11.88 3.98
CA ARG A 759 -25.67 -12.83 3.47
C ARG A 759 -25.44 -12.70 1.95
N GLY A 760 -26.40 -12.12 1.23
CA GLY A 760 -26.36 -11.91 -0.20
C GLY A 760 -27.63 -11.24 -0.68
N PHE A 761 -27.68 -10.85 -1.97
CA PHE A 761 -28.88 -10.30 -2.61
C PHE A 761 -29.20 -11.07 -3.89
N VAL A 762 -30.48 -11.08 -4.27
CA VAL A 762 -30.95 -11.67 -5.54
C VAL A 762 -30.90 -10.59 -6.62
N PRO A 763 -30.18 -10.82 -7.74
CA PRO A 763 -30.12 -9.85 -8.83
C PRO A 763 -31.51 -9.45 -9.35
N GLY A 764 -31.72 -8.15 -9.54
CA GLY A 764 -32.99 -7.59 -10.01
C GLY A 764 -34.09 -7.48 -8.95
N GLU A 765 -33.90 -8.02 -7.76
CA GLU A 765 -34.89 -7.92 -6.68
C GLU A 765 -34.52 -6.82 -5.68
N THR A 766 -35.52 -6.25 -5.02
CA THR A 766 -35.36 -5.27 -3.97
C THR A 766 -34.65 -5.89 -2.75
N LEU A 767 -33.52 -5.32 -2.34
CA LEU A 767 -32.82 -5.71 -1.11
C LEU A 767 -33.30 -4.85 0.07
N THR A 768 -34.04 -5.45 0.98
CA THR A 768 -34.48 -4.75 2.21
C THR A 768 -33.38 -4.74 3.25
N LEU A 769 -33.02 -3.55 3.72
CA LEU A 769 -32.09 -3.32 4.81
C LEU A 769 -32.84 -2.77 6.03
N SER A 770 -32.45 -3.20 7.22
CA SER A 770 -32.95 -2.69 8.50
C SER A 770 -31.79 -2.28 9.41
N VAL A 771 -31.97 -1.22 10.18
CA VAL A 771 -31.00 -0.73 11.16
C VAL A 771 -31.71 -0.26 12.41
N GLY A 772 -31.21 -0.68 13.57
CA GLY A 772 -31.65 -0.22 14.87
C GLY A 772 -30.78 0.96 15.35
N VAL A 773 -31.42 2.01 15.84
CA VAL A 773 -30.73 3.21 16.39
C VAL A 773 -31.20 3.42 17.82
N GLY A 774 -30.28 3.23 18.77
CA GLY A 774 -30.49 3.38 20.21
C GLY A 774 -29.50 4.39 20.82
N GLY A 775 -29.36 4.35 22.15
CA GLY A 775 -28.41 5.17 22.90
C GLY A 775 -28.94 6.52 23.35
N GLU A 776 -28.07 7.31 23.97
CA GLU A 776 -28.40 8.56 24.66
C GLU A 776 -29.10 9.60 23.77
N HIS A 777 -28.71 9.69 22.49
CA HIS A 777 -29.24 10.67 21.57
C HIS A 777 -30.27 10.09 20.58
N ALA A 778 -30.75 8.86 20.74
CA ALA A 778 -31.71 8.22 19.84
C ALA A 778 -33.00 9.06 19.65
N ALA A 779 -33.50 9.70 20.73
CA ALA A 779 -34.68 10.56 20.67
C ALA A 779 -34.50 11.86 19.87
N ARG A 780 -33.27 12.20 19.51
CA ARG A 780 -32.93 13.40 18.69
C ARG A 780 -32.69 13.07 17.21
N VAL A 781 -32.85 11.80 16.84
CA VAL A 781 -32.67 11.40 15.42
C VAL A 781 -33.77 12.01 14.56
N ALA A 782 -33.39 12.86 13.64
CA ALA A 782 -34.27 13.51 12.69
C ALA A 782 -34.51 12.67 11.43
N GLY A 783 -33.57 11.77 11.10
CA GLY A 783 -33.67 10.87 9.95
C GLY A 783 -32.50 9.91 9.83
N VAL A 784 -32.77 8.81 9.15
CA VAL A 784 -31.76 7.80 8.79
C VAL A 784 -31.85 7.56 7.31
N ARG A 785 -30.69 7.51 6.64
CA ARG A 785 -30.62 7.16 5.22
C ARG A 785 -29.54 6.11 4.97
N VAL A 786 -29.73 5.30 3.94
CA VAL A 786 -28.70 4.39 3.45
C VAL A 786 -28.11 4.93 2.15
N ARG A 787 -26.81 4.98 2.09
CA ARG A 787 -26.04 5.30 0.89
C ARG A 787 -25.45 4.00 0.35
N PHE A 788 -25.59 3.74 -0.93
CA PHE A 788 -25.15 2.49 -1.54
C PHE A 788 -24.67 2.69 -2.97
N ARG A 789 -23.83 1.76 -3.43
CA ARG A 789 -23.29 1.73 -4.80
C ARG A 789 -22.85 0.31 -5.17
N PRO A 790 -23.11 -0.19 -6.40
CA PRO A 790 -22.35 -1.30 -6.96
C PRO A 790 -20.85 -1.00 -6.92
N MET A 791 -20.00 -2.01 -6.70
CA MET A 791 -18.54 -1.82 -6.55
C MET A 791 -17.87 -1.53 -7.91
N ASN A 792 -18.27 -0.41 -8.47
CA ASN A 792 -17.77 0.17 -9.70
C ASN A 792 -17.54 1.67 -9.48
N HIS A 793 -16.29 2.12 -9.57
CA HIS A 793 -15.94 3.53 -9.32
C HIS A 793 -16.53 4.51 -10.36
N ALA A 794 -17.03 4.03 -11.51
CA ALA A 794 -17.71 4.87 -12.48
C ALA A 794 -19.09 5.30 -12.01
N LEU A 795 -19.69 4.60 -11.03
CA LEU A 795 -21.03 4.87 -10.54
C LEU A 795 -20.97 5.78 -9.31
N ALA A 796 -21.92 6.70 -9.21
CA ALA A 796 -22.12 7.52 -8.01
C ALA A 796 -22.85 6.71 -6.93
N PHE A 797 -22.73 7.14 -5.67
CA PHE A 797 -23.54 6.62 -4.59
C PHE A 797 -25.01 7.07 -4.75
N SER A 798 -25.92 6.11 -4.69
CA SER A 798 -27.35 6.34 -4.54
C SER A 798 -27.72 6.48 -3.06
N THR A 799 -28.83 7.17 -2.78
CA THR A 799 -29.30 7.39 -1.41
C THR A 799 -30.78 7.00 -1.31
N CYS A 800 -31.13 6.24 -0.28
CA CYS A 800 -32.51 5.95 0.08
C CYS A 800 -32.78 6.44 1.50
N GLU A 801 -33.86 7.25 1.70
CA GLU A 801 -34.36 7.59 3.03
C GLU A 801 -34.99 6.35 3.66
N MET A 802 -34.66 6.07 4.92
CA MET A 802 -35.21 4.95 5.66
C MET A 802 -36.46 5.37 6.43
N ARG A 803 -37.43 4.49 6.48
CA ARG A 803 -38.69 4.71 7.20
C ARG A 803 -38.73 3.87 8.46
N GLY A 804 -39.17 4.45 9.56
CA GLY A 804 -39.25 3.73 10.81
C GLY A 804 -39.76 4.57 11.97
N THR A 805 -40.05 3.90 13.06
CA THR A 805 -40.45 4.47 14.36
C THR A 805 -39.73 3.69 15.45
N ASP A 806 -39.70 4.29 16.67
CA ASP A 806 -39.18 3.61 17.87
C ASP A 806 -37.75 3.05 17.76
N GLY A 807 -36.92 3.72 16.94
CA GLY A 807 -35.51 3.37 16.79
C GLY A 807 -35.24 2.29 15.72
N GLU A 808 -36.25 1.71 15.10
CA GLU A 808 -36.08 0.75 14.01
C GLU A 808 -36.39 1.40 12.65
N TYR A 809 -35.45 1.32 11.70
CA TYR A 809 -35.59 1.93 10.39
C TYR A 809 -35.35 0.91 9.28
N THR A 810 -36.13 1.01 8.19
CA THR A 810 -36.04 0.10 7.03
C THR A 810 -36.04 0.86 5.70
N ALA A 811 -35.31 0.35 4.72
CA ALA A 811 -35.36 0.80 3.33
C ALA A 811 -35.18 -0.37 2.36
N GLY A 812 -35.77 -0.28 1.17
CA GLY A 812 -35.55 -1.19 0.07
C GLY A 812 -34.60 -0.56 -0.97
N LEU A 813 -33.46 -1.18 -1.19
CA LEU A 813 -32.58 -0.80 -2.30
C LEU A 813 -33.19 -1.29 -3.61
N PRO A 814 -33.32 -0.43 -4.65
CA PRO A 814 -33.99 -0.79 -5.88
C PRO A 814 -33.31 -1.94 -6.62
N GLY A 815 -34.05 -2.97 -6.99
CA GLY A 815 -33.56 -4.11 -7.79
C GLY A 815 -32.93 -3.69 -9.12
N SER A 816 -33.37 -2.58 -9.69
CA SER A 816 -32.80 -2.02 -10.93
C SER A 816 -31.33 -1.61 -10.81
N GLU A 817 -30.87 -1.30 -9.59
CA GLU A 817 -29.46 -0.98 -9.30
C GLU A 817 -28.66 -2.21 -8.80
N LEU A 818 -29.35 -3.33 -8.56
CA LEU A 818 -28.79 -4.58 -8.05
C LEU A 818 -28.71 -5.64 -9.16
N THR A 819 -28.00 -5.35 -10.25
CA THR A 819 -27.91 -6.21 -11.43
C THR A 819 -27.22 -7.56 -11.18
N GLY A 820 -26.44 -7.68 -10.12
CA GLY A 820 -25.63 -8.88 -9.82
C GLY A 820 -24.29 -8.90 -10.54
N GLU A 821 -24.02 -7.93 -11.38
CA GLU A 821 -22.72 -7.80 -12.07
C GLU A 821 -21.60 -7.47 -11.11
N TYR A 822 -21.89 -6.71 -10.06
CA TYR A 822 -20.95 -6.29 -9.01
C TYR A 822 -21.49 -6.60 -7.61
N PRO A 823 -20.61 -6.78 -6.60
CA PRO A 823 -21.01 -6.63 -5.21
C PRO A 823 -21.55 -5.21 -4.94
N VAL A 824 -22.29 -5.03 -3.87
CA VAL A 824 -22.85 -3.74 -3.44
C VAL A 824 -22.22 -3.31 -2.14
N ALA A 825 -21.65 -2.09 -2.11
CA ALA A 825 -21.21 -1.42 -0.91
C ALA A 825 -22.28 -0.48 -0.38
N TYR A 826 -22.55 -0.47 0.92
CA TYR A 826 -23.50 0.46 1.54
C TYR A 826 -23.07 0.90 2.95
N ALA A 827 -23.56 2.07 3.38
CA ALA A 827 -23.40 2.61 4.71
C ALA A 827 -24.66 3.35 5.15
N PHE A 828 -24.90 3.44 6.44
CA PHE A 828 -26.00 4.23 7.00
C PHE A 828 -25.48 5.58 7.47
N GLU A 829 -26.32 6.59 7.34
CA GLU A 829 -26.11 7.91 7.91
C GLU A 829 -27.26 8.24 8.83
N VAL A 830 -26.95 8.52 10.09
CA VAL A 830 -27.93 8.92 11.12
C VAL A 830 -27.75 10.41 11.38
N ARG A 831 -28.83 11.17 11.23
CA ARG A 831 -28.84 12.62 11.33
C ARG A 831 -29.70 13.08 12.52
N THR A 832 -29.21 14.07 13.23
CA THR A 832 -29.95 14.86 14.19
C THR A 832 -30.20 16.27 13.64
N ASP A 833 -30.77 17.15 14.43
CA ASP A 833 -31.00 18.57 14.09
C ASP A 833 -29.72 19.35 13.81
N ARG A 834 -28.54 18.94 14.32
CA ARG A 834 -27.29 19.71 14.25
C ARG A 834 -26.04 18.90 13.91
N ALA A 835 -26.13 17.59 13.83
CA ALA A 835 -24.98 16.74 13.56
C ALA A 835 -25.42 15.44 12.88
N ALA A 836 -24.47 14.77 12.23
CA ALA A 836 -24.67 13.45 11.65
C ALA A 836 -23.52 12.52 11.98
N CYS A 837 -23.78 11.21 11.92
CA CYS A 837 -22.75 10.19 12.00
C CYS A 837 -23.00 9.10 10.97
N ARG A 838 -21.92 8.41 10.58
CA ARG A 838 -21.93 7.32 9.60
C ARG A 838 -21.69 5.97 10.28
N TYR A 839 -22.37 4.93 9.82
CA TYR A 839 -22.16 3.56 10.24
C TYR A 839 -22.10 2.61 9.00
N PRO A 840 -21.12 1.68 8.93
CA PRO A 840 -19.97 1.61 9.83
C PRO A 840 -19.04 2.80 9.64
N GLY A 841 -18.25 3.11 10.68
CA GLY A 841 -17.16 4.09 10.62
C GLY A 841 -15.81 3.40 10.51
N LEU A 842 -14.72 4.17 10.57
CA LEU A 842 -13.34 3.66 10.51
C LEU A 842 -12.87 2.98 11.81
N GLY A 843 -13.70 2.96 12.86
CA GLY A 843 -13.36 2.42 14.17
C GLY A 843 -12.32 3.23 14.95
N PRO A 844 -12.02 2.84 16.20
CA PRO A 844 -11.10 3.58 17.07
C PRO A 844 -9.65 3.63 16.56
N THR A 845 -9.26 2.61 15.81
CA THR A 845 -7.91 2.48 15.23
C THR A 845 -7.81 2.98 13.79
N LEU A 846 -8.91 3.47 13.20
CA LEU A 846 -9.01 3.90 11.80
C LEU A 846 -8.70 2.77 10.82
N THR A 847 -8.95 1.53 11.19
CA THR A 847 -8.61 0.32 10.40
C THR A 847 -9.82 -0.53 10.02
N GLU A 848 -11.03 -0.07 10.35
CA GLU A 848 -12.27 -0.73 9.97
C GLU A 848 -12.78 -0.22 8.61
N GLN A 849 -13.64 -0.99 7.94
CA GLN A 849 -14.24 -0.58 6.69
C GLN A 849 -15.40 0.38 6.92
N PRO A 850 -15.45 1.56 6.26
CA PRO A 850 -16.51 2.54 6.42
C PRO A 850 -17.78 2.22 5.62
N TYR A 851 -17.90 1.00 5.12
CA TYR A 851 -19.08 0.48 4.40
C TYR A 851 -19.16 -1.05 4.53
N ILE A 852 -20.33 -1.57 4.31
CA ILE A 852 -20.62 -3.01 4.30
C ILE A 852 -20.71 -3.47 2.85
N VAL A 853 -20.14 -4.64 2.54
CA VAL A 853 -20.18 -5.22 1.19
C VAL A 853 -21.02 -6.49 1.18
N VAL A 854 -21.96 -6.56 0.25
CA VAL A 854 -22.81 -7.74 0.03
C VAL A 854 -22.66 -8.20 -1.41
N ARG A 855 -22.47 -9.49 -1.61
CA ARG A 855 -22.35 -10.12 -2.93
C ARG A 855 -23.70 -10.64 -3.42
N PRO A 856 -23.89 -10.77 -4.74
CA PRO A 856 -25.05 -11.48 -5.25
C PRO A 856 -25.07 -12.92 -4.74
N ALA A 857 -26.25 -13.39 -4.36
CA ALA A 857 -26.42 -14.78 -3.95
C ALA A 857 -26.09 -15.68 -5.17
N ARG A 858 -25.15 -16.59 -4.99
CA ARG A 858 -24.86 -17.59 -6.03
C ARG A 858 -26.12 -18.41 -6.24
N GLY A 859 -26.79 -18.28 -7.37
CA GLY A 859 -27.84 -19.19 -7.78
C GLY A 859 -27.32 -20.61 -7.60
N ARG A 860 -28.11 -21.50 -7.01
CA ARG A 860 -27.81 -22.93 -7.05
C ARG A 860 -27.66 -23.28 -8.53
N ARG A 861 -26.45 -23.39 -9.03
CA ARG A 861 -26.21 -24.08 -10.32
C ARG A 861 -26.78 -25.46 -10.10
N GLY A 862 -27.85 -25.80 -10.84
CA GLY A 862 -28.46 -27.11 -10.79
C GLY A 862 -27.37 -28.16 -10.97
N SER A 863 -27.30 -29.07 -10.03
CA SER A 863 -26.46 -30.26 -10.00
C SER A 863 -26.63 -31.08 -11.27
#